data_625d2f56fb975d14261aa1d01cfceff4
#
_entry.id   625d2f56fb975d14261aa1d01cfceff4
#
_cell.length_a   1.000
_cell.length_b   1.000
_cell.length_c   1.000
_cell.angle_alpha   90.00
_cell.angle_beta   90.00
_cell.angle_gamma   90.00
#
_symmetry.space_group_name_H-M   'P 1'
#
loop_
_entity.id
_entity.type
_entity.pdbx_description
1 polymer ?
#
loop_
_entity_poly.entity_id
_entity_poly.type
_entity_poly.pdbx_seq_one_letter_code
_entity_poly.pdbx_strand_id
1 'polypeptide(L)'
;MKSIICTLLAFAGVAAPFAAGQGMGSAGSISGTVSDPSGGVVRGATVELQNRISGYDKTVTTDDSGAYHFLDLPPNNYHLSAKAAGFAGYAADVAIRTSVPVTQAITMSLGTESTSIDVSAAADLVESAPTPHTEVDTSQFENLPNYSVAGGLNDVVAHSAPGVIEDSNGFIHPQGDHAETQFVFDNQPVTDQQNKNFSTAMPENAIASVEVIAGAPPAEYGDKTSLVINAITKSGMGVQRSFGSLTTDVGSFGTYGQSGTYGNGGKNWGDFISINAVRSGRYLDPPEFAALHDEGNNETVFDRGDFQPDTNNTLHLNLFFSRAWFQTPNTYVENAAGQDQRNRIVTFNIAPGWTHIISGNSTLTVNPYIRRDDAHYTPSRNPLDDQTATVAQTRTLTNLGIKADYSLVKGRHNIKTGVQVQHTFLSEEFALGITDPNYVAENNTPGLAPYDLTHGGTLFHFGAHADIKGYAYYFQDAITLGNLTLQAGMRFDMYRGLTGGNGFQPRLGASYLFKPTKTVLRGSYSRFFETPYNENLLLSSATGSGGLASNVFGAFGAKALRPGTRNQYNVGMQQGVGKRILVDAGYFWKYTHDAYDFDTLFNSPITFPIQWRLSKIDGVSARVTMTPMRGFSAYAILGHTRARFFGPESGGILFNSPLDTSVFRIDHDEALETTANLRYQKKKNGPWASLTWRYDSGEVAGAIPTLADAFALTGDEQASIGFHCGATFATLSTPITSCPNATAAANLVIIPRAGTENDDTNPPRVAPRNLFDVAIGHDDIFHGERVHYRVQLTAVNVTNVVAVYNFLSTFSGTHFVSPRAYTVEIGMVW
;
A
#
# COMPACT_ATOMS: atom_id res chain seq x y z
N MET A 1 34.53 11.75 17.80
CA MET A 1 33.61 10.66 17.61
C MET A 1 34.30 9.34 17.28
N LYS A 2 35.09 8.83 18.20
CA LYS A 2 35.79 7.53 18.12
C LYS A 2 35.92 6.93 19.51
N SER A 3 34.80 6.65 20.20
CA SER A 3 34.92 6.04 21.55
C SER A 3 33.60 5.47 22.12
N ILE A 4 32.62 5.03 21.27
CA ILE A 4 31.36 4.45 21.76
C ILE A 4 31.06 3.06 21.16
N ILE A 5 31.91 2.49 20.32
CA ILE A 5 31.63 1.21 19.60
C ILE A 5 32.23 -0.03 20.30
N CYS A 6 32.95 0.07 21.40
CA CYS A 6 33.69 -1.07 21.97
C CYS A 6 33.18 -1.63 23.30
N THR A 7 31.95 -1.40 23.74
CA THR A 7 31.53 -1.89 25.09
C THR A 7 30.30 -2.82 25.06
N LEU A 8 29.92 -3.41 23.93
CA LEU A 8 28.71 -4.30 23.82
C LEU A 8 29.00 -5.77 23.47
N LEU A 9 30.24 -6.23 23.65
CA LEU A 9 30.60 -7.63 23.39
C LEU A 9 31.30 -8.26 24.58
N ALA A 10 30.66 -8.49 25.70
CA ALA A 10 31.09 -9.41 26.75
C ALA A 10 29.95 -9.81 27.68
N PHE A 11 29.11 -10.76 27.27
CA PHE A 11 28.47 -11.70 28.23
C PHE A 11 28.26 -13.04 27.50
N ALA A 12 29.14 -13.99 27.79
CA ALA A 12 29.03 -15.36 27.32
C ALA A 12 28.78 -16.31 28.50
N GLY A 13 27.79 -17.16 28.33
CA GLY A 13 27.79 -18.50 28.87
C GLY A 13 26.95 -18.77 30.11
N VAL A 14 25.70 -19.19 29.91
CA VAL A 14 25.03 -20.20 30.77
C VAL A 14 24.19 -21.07 29.84
N ALA A 15 24.25 -22.37 29.99
CA ALA A 15 23.58 -23.40 29.22
C ALA A 15 22.05 -23.22 29.23
N ALA A 16 21.45 -23.15 28.08
CA ALA A 16 20.01 -22.92 27.86
C ALA A 16 19.24 -24.25 27.69
N PRO A 17 18.08 -24.39 28.31
CA PRO A 17 17.07 -25.35 27.87
C PRO A 17 16.32 -24.77 26.67
N PHE A 18 15.92 -25.64 25.78
CA PHE A 18 15.05 -25.49 24.62
C PHE A 18 14.60 -24.07 24.21
N ALA A 19 15.19 -23.52 23.12
CA ALA A 19 14.78 -22.27 22.54
C ALA A 19 13.45 -22.45 21.76
N ALA A 20 12.38 -21.84 22.23
CA ALA A 20 11.17 -21.63 21.43
C ALA A 20 11.43 -20.43 20.52
N GLY A 21 11.28 -20.58 19.20
CA GLY A 21 11.33 -19.47 18.26
C GLY A 21 10.21 -18.46 18.52
N GLN A 22 10.44 -17.20 18.24
CA GLN A 22 9.48 -16.12 18.47
C GLN A 22 9.15 -15.42 17.14
N GLY A 23 7.89 -15.03 16.97
CA GLY A 23 7.48 -14.12 15.90
C GLY A 23 7.95 -12.67 16.18
N MET A 24 8.09 -11.87 15.14
CA MET A 24 8.58 -10.50 15.19
C MET A 24 7.46 -9.48 15.12
N GLY A 25 7.64 -8.38 15.83
CA GLY A 25 6.71 -7.23 15.76
C GLY A 25 5.28 -7.57 16.17
N SER A 26 4.32 -7.45 15.27
CA SER A 26 2.92 -7.87 15.45
C SER A 26 2.69 -9.33 15.08
N ALA A 27 3.65 -9.99 14.44
CA ALA A 27 3.56 -11.39 14.05
C ALA A 27 3.64 -12.32 15.25
N GLY A 28 2.90 -13.42 15.21
CA GLY A 28 2.93 -14.47 16.21
C GLY A 28 3.88 -15.60 15.84
N SER A 29 3.91 -16.62 16.70
CA SER A 29 4.64 -17.85 16.45
C SER A 29 3.91 -19.06 17.03
N ILE A 30 4.14 -20.22 16.42
CA ILE A 30 3.72 -21.52 16.95
C ILE A 30 4.98 -22.35 17.18
N SER A 31 5.08 -22.95 18.37
CA SER A 31 6.14 -23.90 18.69
C SER A 31 5.55 -25.11 19.41
N GLY A 32 6.26 -26.24 19.36
CA GLY A 32 5.82 -27.42 20.05
C GLY A 32 6.78 -28.59 19.89
N THR A 33 6.43 -29.70 20.50
CA THR A 33 7.11 -30.99 20.36
C THR A 33 6.16 -32.03 19.81
N VAL A 34 6.65 -32.88 18.94
CA VAL A 34 5.96 -34.08 18.47
C VAL A 34 6.45 -35.27 19.28
N SER A 35 5.54 -35.96 19.94
CA SER A 35 5.81 -37.14 20.76
C SER A 35 4.93 -38.33 20.40
N ASP A 36 5.35 -39.54 20.72
CA ASP A 36 4.55 -40.72 20.66
C ASP A 36 3.67 -40.88 21.95
N PRO A 37 2.78 -41.90 22.01
CA PRO A 37 1.92 -42.08 23.19
C PRO A 37 2.68 -42.46 24.49
N SER A 38 3.94 -42.87 24.39
CA SER A 38 4.81 -43.16 25.53
C SER A 38 5.57 -41.93 26.04
N GLY A 39 5.47 -40.80 25.33
CA GLY A 39 6.21 -39.58 25.61
C GLY A 39 7.58 -39.52 24.91
N GLY A 40 7.94 -40.51 24.10
CA GLY A 40 9.16 -40.49 23.29
C GLY A 40 9.04 -39.46 22.16
N VAL A 41 10.11 -38.67 21.94
CA VAL A 41 10.09 -37.64 20.90
C VAL A 41 10.15 -38.24 19.50
N VAL A 42 9.39 -37.67 18.57
CA VAL A 42 9.35 -38.11 17.16
C VAL A 42 10.16 -37.11 16.33
N ARG A 43 11.41 -37.48 16.02
CA ARG A 43 12.27 -36.70 15.14
C ARG A 43 11.94 -36.95 13.67
N GLY A 44 12.16 -35.97 12.81
CA GLY A 44 11.90 -36.08 11.38
C GLY A 44 10.42 -36.15 11.00
N ALA A 45 9.50 -35.85 11.94
CA ALA A 45 8.10 -35.69 11.63
C ALA A 45 7.88 -34.43 10.77
N THR A 46 7.07 -34.57 9.73
CA THR A 46 6.67 -33.44 8.88
C THR A 46 5.49 -32.74 9.54
N VAL A 47 5.66 -31.46 9.87
CA VAL A 47 4.60 -30.59 10.43
C VAL A 47 4.27 -29.52 9.39
N GLU A 48 3.00 -29.41 9.03
CA GLU A 48 2.47 -28.48 8.04
C GLU A 48 1.49 -27.51 8.69
N LEU A 49 1.62 -26.24 8.34
CA LEU A 49 0.75 -25.17 8.81
C LEU A 49 0.13 -24.46 7.62
N GLN A 50 -1.19 -24.47 7.52
CA GLN A 50 -1.94 -23.93 6.39
C GLN A 50 -2.99 -22.91 6.83
N ASN A 51 -3.16 -21.85 6.01
CA ASN A 51 -4.38 -21.08 5.92
C ASN A 51 -4.82 -21.05 4.44
N ARG A 52 -5.95 -21.69 4.14
CA ARG A 52 -6.42 -21.85 2.74
C ARG A 52 -7.00 -20.57 2.14
N ILE A 53 -7.34 -19.59 2.97
CA ILE A 53 -7.91 -18.32 2.50
C ILE A 53 -6.81 -17.36 2.09
N SER A 54 -5.80 -17.17 2.96
CA SER A 54 -4.62 -16.36 2.64
C SER A 54 -3.68 -17.01 1.63
N GLY A 55 -3.75 -18.33 1.48
CA GLY A 55 -2.81 -19.12 0.68
C GLY A 55 -1.56 -19.56 1.45
N TYR A 56 -1.48 -19.22 2.75
CA TYR A 56 -0.34 -19.62 3.59
C TYR A 56 -0.20 -21.14 3.66
N ASP A 57 0.96 -21.65 3.30
CA ASP A 57 1.29 -23.09 3.32
C ASP A 57 2.79 -23.26 3.59
N LYS A 58 3.14 -23.57 4.84
CA LYS A 58 4.53 -23.83 5.24
C LYS A 58 4.66 -25.19 5.89
N THR A 59 5.76 -25.85 5.59
CA THR A 59 6.12 -27.16 6.13
C THR A 59 7.48 -27.09 6.81
N VAL A 60 7.58 -27.65 8.02
CA VAL A 60 8.83 -27.83 8.77
C VAL A 60 9.00 -29.28 9.18
N THR A 61 10.24 -29.68 9.47
CA THR A 61 10.54 -31.02 9.97
C THR A 61 11.03 -30.91 11.40
N THR A 62 10.56 -31.79 12.29
CA THR A 62 10.99 -31.80 13.70
C THR A 62 12.48 -32.14 13.82
N ASP A 63 13.15 -31.44 14.75
CA ASP A 63 14.56 -31.66 15.10
C ASP A 63 14.78 -32.94 15.92
N ASP A 64 16.02 -33.18 16.36
CA ASP A 64 16.38 -34.38 17.17
C ASP A 64 15.70 -34.42 18.55
N SER A 65 15.18 -33.28 19.01
CA SER A 65 14.37 -33.18 20.23
C SER A 65 12.87 -33.29 19.96
N GLY A 66 12.46 -33.57 18.72
CA GLY A 66 11.07 -33.57 18.27
C GLY A 66 10.44 -32.18 18.20
N ALA A 67 11.22 -31.10 18.32
CA ALA A 67 10.71 -29.75 18.32
C ALA A 67 10.45 -29.23 16.91
N TYR A 68 9.42 -28.39 16.79
CA TYR A 68 9.10 -27.65 15.56
C TYR A 68 8.73 -26.20 15.88
N HIS A 69 8.95 -25.30 14.90
CA HIS A 69 8.70 -23.88 15.04
C HIS A 69 8.18 -23.28 13.72
N PHE A 70 7.15 -22.44 13.84
CA PHE A 70 6.70 -21.52 12.79
C PHE A 70 6.80 -20.10 13.34
N LEU A 71 7.52 -19.24 12.64
CA LEU A 71 7.81 -17.87 13.04
C LEU A 71 7.13 -16.88 12.08
N ASP A 72 7.00 -15.64 12.51
CA ASP A 72 6.50 -14.53 11.72
C ASP A 72 5.12 -14.80 11.10
N LEU A 73 4.21 -15.35 11.93
CA LEU A 73 2.85 -15.69 11.54
C LEU A 73 1.93 -14.47 11.69
N PRO A 74 1.24 -14.07 10.61
CA PRO A 74 0.14 -13.12 10.73
C PRO A 74 -0.92 -13.58 11.73
N PRO A 75 -1.57 -12.67 12.49
CA PRO A 75 -2.68 -13.01 13.35
C PRO A 75 -3.86 -13.59 12.56
N ASN A 76 -4.05 -14.91 12.62
CA ASN A 76 -5.12 -15.64 11.92
C ASN A 76 -5.40 -17.01 12.52
N ASN A 77 -6.36 -17.74 11.96
CA ASN A 77 -6.60 -19.16 12.24
C ASN A 77 -5.83 -20.04 11.25
N TYR A 78 -5.09 -21.00 11.78
CA TYR A 78 -4.28 -21.90 10.98
C TYR A 78 -4.69 -23.35 11.24
N HIS A 79 -4.58 -24.20 10.22
CA HIS A 79 -4.69 -25.63 10.31
C HIS A 79 -3.29 -26.24 10.42
N LEU A 80 -3.00 -26.85 11.56
CA LEU A 80 -1.76 -27.54 11.85
C LEU A 80 -1.94 -29.02 11.62
N SER A 81 -1.10 -29.66 10.81
CA SER A 81 -1.07 -31.09 10.62
C SER A 81 0.33 -31.66 10.85
N ALA A 82 0.41 -32.92 11.30
CA ALA A 82 1.68 -33.61 11.45
C ALA A 82 1.60 -35.06 10.91
N LYS A 83 2.69 -35.49 10.26
CA LYS A 83 2.85 -36.83 9.69
C LYS A 83 4.22 -37.39 10.01
N ALA A 84 4.26 -38.70 10.38
CA ALA A 84 5.50 -39.45 10.57
C ALA A 84 5.27 -40.92 10.22
N ALA A 85 6.31 -41.60 9.71
CA ALA A 85 6.21 -43.02 9.36
C ALA A 85 5.86 -43.88 10.59
N GLY A 86 4.87 -44.74 10.48
CA GLY A 86 4.38 -45.60 11.58
C GLY A 86 3.39 -44.95 12.53
N PHE A 87 2.97 -43.70 12.28
CA PHE A 87 2.00 -42.97 13.06
C PHE A 87 0.75 -42.60 12.25
N ALA A 88 -0.38 -42.47 12.91
CA ALA A 88 -1.58 -41.87 12.35
C ALA A 88 -1.38 -40.34 12.22
N GLY A 89 -1.92 -39.73 11.17
CA GLY A 89 -1.86 -38.28 11.00
C GLY A 89 -2.53 -37.52 12.15
N TYR A 90 -1.92 -36.41 12.57
CA TYR A 90 -2.47 -35.46 13.52
C TYR A 90 -2.98 -34.22 12.82
N ALA A 91 -4.05 -33.60 13.31
CA ALA A 91 -4.50 -32.29 12.86
C ALA A 91 -5.22 -31.52 13.98
N ALA A 92 -5.00 -30.20 14.00
CA ALA A 92 -5.65 -29.27 14.93
C ALA A 92 -5.73 -27.87 14.30
N ASP A 93 -6.72 -27.08 14.73
CA ASP A 93 -6.78 -25.66 14.40
C ASP A 93 -6.14 -24.83 15.51
N VAL A 94 -5.30 -23.88 15.12
CA VAL A 94 -4.54 -23.02 16.02
C VAL A 94 -4.78 -21.57 15.64
N ALA A 95 -5.21 -20.75 16.62
CA ALA A 95 -5.43 -19.32 16.41
C ALA A 95 -4.22 -18.50 16.89
N ILE A 96 -3.64 -17.75 16.00
CA ILE A 96 -2.67 -16.68 16.31
C ILE A 96 -3.45 -15.39 16.49
N ARG A 97 -3.28 -14.73 17.63
CA ARG A 97 -4.03 -13.49 17.97
C ARG A 97 -3.14 -12.27 18.12
N THR A 98 -1.90 -12.47 18.52
CA THR A 98 -0.89 -11.42 18.75
C THR A 98 0.51 -12.01 18.63
N SER A 99 1.52 -11.20 18.93
CA SER A 99 2.92 -11.63 19.09
C SER A 99 3.17 -12.59 20.27
N VAL A 100 2.17 -12.89 21.10
CA VAL A 100 2.33 -13.86 22.18
C VAL A 100 2.48 -15.27 21.58
N PRO A 101 3.60 -15.99 21.84
CA PRO A 101 3.84 -17.32 21.30
C PRO A 101 2.76 -18.32 21.69
N VAL A 102 2.34 -19.16 20.75
CA VAL A 102 1.42 -20.27 21.00
C VAL A 102 2.24 -21.55 21.08
N THR A 103 2.07 -22.30 22.19
CA THR A 103 2.69 -23.62 22.35
C THR A 103 1.67 -24.70 22.06
N GLN A 104 1.91 -25.54 21.03
CA GLN A 104 1.05 -26.63 20.62
C GLN A 104 1.84 -27.97 20.66
N ALA A 105 1.70 -28.73 21.72
CA ALA A 105 2.25 -30.08 21.78
C ALA A 105 1.42 -31.04 20.92
N ILE A 106 2.08 -31.92 20.20
CA ILE A 106 1.47 -32.93 19.33
C ILE A 106 1.81 -34.31 19.87
N THR A 107 0.78 -35.10 20.23
CA THR A 107 0.95 -36.51 20.56
C THR A 107 0.38 -37.34 19.39
N MET A 108 1.23 -38.06 18.68
CA MET A 108 0.83 -38.88 17.55
C MET A 108 0.42 -40.28 18.03
N SER A 109 -0.68 -40.78 17.50
CA SER A 109 -1.12 -42.14 17.77
C SER A 109 -0.41 -43.14 16.87
N LEU A 110 -0.12 -44.36 17.35
CA LEU A 110 0.40 -45.46 16.50
C LEU A 110 -0.65 -45.85 15.45
N GLY A 111 -0.24 -46.00 14.20
CA GLY A 111 -1.14 -46.38 13.11
C GLY A 111 -0.40 -46.65 11.82
N THR A 112 -1.04 -47.36 10.90
CA THR A 112 -0.50 -47.51 9.54
C THR A 112 -0.83 -46.26 8.74
N GLU A 113 0.03 -45.85 7.78
CA GLU A 113 -0.15 -44.67 6.94
C GLU A 113 -1.49 -44.62 6.17
N SER A 114 -2.19 -45.75 6.05
CA SER A 114 -3.49 -45.84 5.38
C SER A 114 -4.66 -45.37 6.24
N THR A 115 -4.46 -45.18 7.54
CA THR A 115 -5.47 -44.53 8.38
C THR A 115 -5.25 -43.01 8.29
N SER A 116 -5.50 -42.44 7.11
CA SER A 116 -5.80 -41.04 7.06
C SER A 116 -7.02 -40.80 7.91
N ILE A 117 -6.83 -40.34 9.13
CA ILE A 117 -7.88 -39.59 9.78
C ILE A 117 -8.01 -38.41 8.81
N ASP A 118 -9.00 -38.52 7.92
CA ASP A 118 -9.51 -37.39 7.18
C ASP A 118 -10.19 -36.54 8.25
N VAL A 119 -9.38 -35.92 9.10
CA VAL A 119 -9.81 -34.83 9.94
C VAL A 119 -10.05 -33.69 8.96
N SER A 120 -11.14 -33.90 8.22
CA SER A 120 -11.81 -32.77 7.59
C SER A 120 -12.55 -31.96 8.66
N ALA A 121 -11.85 -31.55 9.72
CA ALA A 121 -12.10 -30.25 10.27
C ALA A 121 -11.72 -29.34 9.10
N ALA A 122 -12.69 -29.06 8.23
CA ALA A 122 -12.58 -27.94 7.31
C ALA A 122 -12.29 -26.77 8.25
N ALA A 123 -11.03 -26.28 8.26
CA ALA A 123 -10.68 -25.04 8.95
C ALA A 123 -11.82 -24.09 8.61
N ASP A 124 -12.42 -23.49 9.63
CA ASP A 124 -13.57 -22.65 9.38
C ASP A 124 -13.10 -21.58 8.40
N LEU A 125 -13.70 -21.53 7.23
CA LEU A 125 -13.36 -20.54 6.18
C LEU A 125 -13.63 -19.12 6.66
N VAL A 126 -14.38 -18.98 7.76
CA VAL A 126 -14.81 -17.68 8.28
C VAL A 126 -14.02 -17.29 9.51
N GLU A 127 -13.72 -16.00 9.59
CA GLU A 127 -12.95 -15.39 10.68
C GLU A 127 -13.86 -14.58 11.60
N SER A 128 -13.67 -14.71 12.91
CA SER A 128 -14.48 -13.98 13.88
C SER A 128 -13.92 -12.59 14.23
N ALA A 129 -12.99 -12.04 13.45
CA ALA A 129 -12.47 -10.69 13.65
C ALA A 129 -13.55 -9.63 13.37
N PRO A 130 -13.77 -8.64 14.27
CA PRO A 130 -14.70 -7.56 14.04
C PRO A 130 -14.27 -6.59 12.94
N THR A 131 -12.97 -6.45 12.72
CA THR A 131 -12.39 -5.60 11.68
C THR A 131 -12.20 -6.39 10.38
N PRO A 132 -12.73 -5.92 9.24
CA PRO A 132 -12.45 -6.53 7.96
C PRO A 132 -10.97 -6.36 7.58
N HIS A 133 -10.35 -7.44 7.14
CA HIS A 133 -8.99 -7.43 6.63
C HIS A 133 -8.84 -8.44 5.49
N THR A 134 -7.81 -8.26 4.70
CA THR A 134 -7.42 -9.18 3.63
C THR A 134 -5.97 -9.58 3.84
N GLU A 135 -5.70 -10.85 3.96
CA GLU A 135 -4.35 -11.38 3.97
C GLU A 135 -3.95 -11.83 2.56
N VAL A 136 -2.74 -11.48 2.16
CA VAL A 136 -2.15 -11.85 0.88
C VAL A 136 -0.80 -12.49 1.14
N ASP A 137 -0.72 -13.78 0.88
CA ASP A 137 0.54 -14.54 0.94
C ASP A 137 1.39 -14.29 -0.32
N THR A 138 2.71 -14.38 -0.19
CA THR A 138 3.68 -14.21 -1.28
C THR A 138 3.31 -15.02 -2.53
N SER A 139 2.80 -16.24 -2.37
CA SER A 139 2.41 -17.10 -3.50
C SER A 139 1.26 -16.55 -4.34
N GLN A 140 0.48 -15.62 -3.81
CA GLN A 140 -0.60 -14.98 -4.56
C GLN A 140 -0.06 -13.87 -5.46
N PHE A 141 0.87 -13.05 -4.99
CA PHE A 141 1.36 -11.93 -5.80
C PHE A 141 2.56 -12.27 -6.70
N GLU A 142 3.38 -13.27 -6.41
CA GLU A 142 4.44 -13.74 -7.33
C GLU A 142 3.94 -14.18 -8.71
N ASN A 143 2.64 -14.45 -8.85
CA ASN A 143 2.03 -14.93 -10.09
C ASN A 143 0.94 -14.01 -10.64
N LEU A 144 0.76 -12.83 -10.08
CA LEU A 144 -0.13 -11.83 -10.63
C LEU A 144 0.53 -11.22 -11.88
N PRO A 145 -0.22 -11.02 -12.98
CA PRO A 145 0.27 -10.22 -14.08
C PRO A 145 0.34 -8.77 -13.62
N ASN A 146 1.51 -8.32 -13.23
CA ASN A 146 1.79 -6.96 -12.84
C ASN A 146 2.75 -6.31 -13.82
N TYR A 147 2.51 -5.06 -14.18
CA TYR A 147 3.36 -4.33 -15.12
C TYR A 147 3.88 -3.03 -14.55
N SER A 148 3.27 -2.45 -13.54
CA SER A 148 3.75 -1.16 -13.04
C SER A 148 5.17 -1.27 -12.51
N VAL A 149 6.09 -0.61 -13.17
CA VAL A 149 7.51 -0.56 -12.77
C VAL A 149 7.69 0.20 -11.46
N ALA A 150 6.78 1.12 -11.19
CA ALA A 150 6.79 1.98 -10.02
C ALA A 150 5.83 1.51 -8.89
N GLY A 151 4.83 0.68 -9.19
CA GLY A 151 3.73 0.34 -8.26
C GLY A 151 4.12 -0.57 -7.11
N GLY A 152 4.88 -1.62 -7.37
CA GLY A 152 5.37 -2.53 -6.34
C GLY A 152 4.27 -3.07 -5.42
N LEU A 153 4.44 -2.93 -4.11
CA LEU A 153 3.49 -3.39 -3.10
C LEU A 153 2.09 -2.76 -3.23
N ASN A 154 1.99 -1.54 -3.76
CA ASN A 154 0.70 -0.87 -3.95
C ASN A 154 -0.16 -1.59 -4.97
N ASP A 155 0.42 -2.05 -6.08
CA ASP A 155 -0.30 -2.82 -7.10
C ASP A 155 -0.85 -4.13 -6.52
N VAL A 156 -0.06 -4.82 -5.69
CA VAL A 156 -0.53 -6.02 -4.99
C VAL A 156 -1.75 -5.72 -4.12
N VAL A 157 -1.73 -4.61 -3.40
CA VAL A 157 -2.83 -4.18 -2.53
C VAL A 157 -4.06 -3.81 -3.34
N ALA A 158 -3.92 -2.99 -4.38
CA ALA A 158 -5.03 -2.57 -5.25
C ALA A 158 -5.71 -3.78 -5.94
N HIS A 159 -4.92 -4.75 -6.40
CA HIS A 159 -5.46 -5.95 -7.04
C HIS A 159 -6.03 -7.01 -6.08
N SER A 160 -5.78 -6.87 -4.76
CA SER A 160 -6.13 -7.90 -3.77
C SER A 160 -7.14 -7.44 -2.73
N ALA A 161 -7.17 -6.16 -2.38
CA ALA A 161 -8.00 -5.63 -1.30
C ALA A 161 -9.25 -4.91 -1.83
N PRO A 162 -10.46 -5.25 -1.37
CA PRO A 162 -11.69 -4.62 -1.86
C PRO A 162 -11.84 -3.18 -1.38
N GLY A 163 -12.29 -2.29 -2.27
CA GLY A 163 -12.50 -0.87 -1.97
C GLY A 163 -11.22 -0.05 -1.96
N VAL A 164 -10.15 -0.54 -2.58
CA VAL A 164 -8.91 0.18 -2.82
C VAL A 164 -8.83 0.48 -4.31
N ILE A 165 -9.06 1.74 -4.68
CA ILE A 165 -9.02 2.21 -6.06
C ILE A 165 -7.57 2.52 -6.41
N GLU A 166 -7.11 2.06 -7.55
CA GLU A 166 -5.81 2.38 -8.11
C GLU A 166 -5.94 3.55 -9.08
N ASP A 167 -5.24 4.61 -8.80
CA ASP A 167 -5.04 5.76 -9.65
C ASP A 167 -3.74 5.63 -10.47
N SER A 168 -3.37 6.66 -11.20
CA SER A 168 -2.13 6.73 -11.96
C SER A 168 -0.90 6.53 -11.07
N ASN A 169 0.17 6.00 -11.65
CA ASN A 169 1.47 5.82 -10.98
C ASN A 169 1.42 4.91 -9.74
N GLY A 170 0.42 4.03 -9.64
CA GLY A 170 0.23 3.12 -8.51
C GLY A 170 -0.18 3.80 -7.21
N PHE A 171 -0.71 5.02 -7.25
CA PHE A 171 -1.36 5.61 -6.08
C PHE A 171 -2.64 4.87 -5.75
N ILE A 172 -2.91 4.70 -4.46
CA ILE A 172 -4.08 3.98 -3.97
C ILE A 172 -4.95 4.88 -3.12
N HIS A 173 -6.26 4.85 -3.41
CA HIS A 173 -7.29 5.62 -2.73
C HIS A 173 -8.20 4.67 -1.94
N PRO A 174 -7.98 4.51 -0.63
CA PRO A 174 -8.73 3.55 0.17
C PRO A 174 -10.13 4.07 0.48
N GLN A 175 -11.14 3.41 -0.07
CA GLN A 175 -12.53 3.72 0.22
C GLN A 175 -12.86 5.22 0.06
N GLY A 176 -12.34 5.85 -1.02
CA GLY A 176 -12.61 7.24 -1.38
C GLY A 176 -11.85 8.31 -0.60
N ASP A 177 -10.91 7.96 0.28
CA ASP A 177 -9.99 8.91 0.90
C ASP A 177 -8.72 9.08 0.04
N HIS A 178 -8.16 10.27 0.06
CA HIS A 178 -6.96 10.58 -0.71
C HIS A 178 -5.70 10.16 0.06
N ALA A 179 -4.99 9.14 -0.44
CA ALA A 179 -3.68 8.66 0.05
C ALA A 179 -3.57 8.42 1.58
N GLU A 180 -4.68 8.26 2.30
CA GLU A 180 -4.77 8.04 3.75
C GLU A 180 -4.31 6.61 4.14
N THR A 181 -3.05 6.27 3.84
CA THR A 181 -2.49 4.93 3.99
C THR A 181 -1.32 4.91 4.97
N GLN A 182 -1.34 3.96 5.89
CA GLN A 182 -0.23 3.64 6.78
C GLN A 182 0.44 2.33 6.35
N PHE A 183 1.72 2.38 6.06
CA PHE A 183 2.55 1.17 5.96
C PHE A 183 3.12 0.82 7.33
N VAL A 184 3.20 -0.48 7.61
CA VAL A 184 3.85 -1.03 8.80
C VAL A 184 4.75 -2.17 8.37
N PHE A 185 6.04 -2.05 8.57
CA PHE A 185 7.03 -3.10 8.26
C PHE A 185 7.61 -3.63 9.58
N ASP A 186 7.33 -4.89 9.91
CA ASP A 186 7.75 -5.55 11.15
C ASP A 186 7.51 -4.66 12.40
N ASN A 187 6.31 -4.07 12.49
CA ASN A 187 5.85 -3.15 13.54
C ASN A 187 6.39 -1.70 13.48
N GLN A 188 7.24 -1.35 12.52
CA GLN A 188 7.63 0.04 12.28
C GLN A 188 6.57 0.76 11.45
N PRO A 189 5.91 1.83 11.96
CA PRO A 189 4.98 2.62 11.15
C PRO A 189 5.73 3.55 10.18
N VAL A 190 5.21 3.68 8.97
CA VAL A 190 5.66 4.63 7.94
C VAL A 190 4.44 5.35 7.39
N THR A 191 4.21 6.58 7.84
CA THR A 191 2.96 7.31 7.59
C THR A 191 3.14 8.66 6.90
N ASP A 192 4.37 9.20 6.92
CA ASP A 192 4.61 10.60 6.56
C ASP A 192 4.90 10.81 5.08
N GLN A 193 4.66 9.81 4.25
CA GLN A 193 5.07 9.81 2.86
C GLN A 193 3.88 10.03 1.95
N GLN A 194 3.85 11.12 1.23
CA GLN A 194 2.93 11.33 0.11
C GLN A 194 3.33 10.45 -1.09
N ASN A 195 4.59 10.53 -1.46
CA ASN A 195 5.16 9.82 -2.61
C ASN A 195 5.55 8.37 -2.24
N LYS A 196 4.60 7.63 -1.72
CA LYS A 196 4.81 6.30 -1.12
C LYS A 196 5.39 5.29 -2.09
N ASN A 197 5.04 5.39 -3.36
CA ASN A 197 5.55 4.46 -4.39
C ASN A 197 7.05 4.57 -4.60
N PHE A 198 7.63 5.74 -4.38
CA PHE A 198 9.04 5.99 -4.66
C PHE A 198 9.92 5.97 -3.41
N SER A 199 9.38 6.36 -2.27
CA SER A 199 10.11 6.42 -1.00
C SER A 199 9.87 5.22 -0.09
N THR A 200 8.75 4.50 -0.25
CA THR A 200 8.44 3.26 0.48
C THR A 200 8.41 2.02 -0.42
N ALA A 201 9.14 2.05 -1.52
CA ALA A 201 9.24 0.93 -2.47
C ALA A 201 9.94 -0.29 -1.84
N MET A 202 9.35 -0.86 -0.78
CA MET A 202 9.81 -2.13 -0.20
C MET A 202 9.70 -3.20 -1.28
N PRO A 203 10.79 -3.91 -1.59
CA PRO A 203 10.77 -4.93 -2.63
C PRO A 203 9.83 -6.07 -2.25
N GLU A 204 8.92 -6.43 -3.15
CA GLU A 204 7.93 -7.49 -2.93
C GLU A 204 8.57 -8.81 -2.54
N ASN A 205 9.71 -9.13 -3.14
CA ASN A 205 10.46 -10.35 -2.84
C ASN A 205 11.10 -10.37 -1.45
N ALA A 206 11.12 -9.24 -0.73
CA ALA A 206 11.51 -9.18 0.68
C ALA A 206 10.34 -9.48 1.63
N ILE A 207 9.11 -9.50 1.13
CA ILE A 207 7.90 -9.62 1.94
C ILE A 207 7.49 -11.09 2.04
N ALA A 208 7.18 -11.54 3.25
CA ALA A 208 6.66 -12.87 3.53
C ALA A 208 5.12 -12.91 3.47
N SER A 209 4.46 -11.88 3.98
CA SER A 209 3.00 -11.74 3.95
C SER A 209 2.58 -10.29 4.12
N VAL A 210 1.40 -9.97 3.62
CA VAL A 210 0.77 -8.65 3.75
C VAL A 210 -0.63 -8.83 4.33
N GLU A 211 -0.93 -8.06 5.37
CA GLU A 211 -2.28 -7.89 5.90
C GLU A 211 -2.75 -6.48 5.50
N VAL A 212 -3.87 -6.40 4.80
CA VAL A 212 -4.50 -5.15 4.39
C VAL A 212 -5.75 -4.94 5.21
N ILE A 213 -5.76 -3.91 6.05
CA ILE A 213 -6.90 -3.55 6.90
C ILE A 213 -7.55 -2.31 6.32
N ALA A 214 -8.70 -2.48 5.67
CA ALA A 214 -9.52 -1.38 5.16
C ALA A 214 -10.72 -1.17 6.09
N GLY A 215 -10.80 0.00 6.70
CA GLY A 215 -11.93 0.31 7.55
C GLY A 215 -11.56 0.82 8.94
N ALA A 216 -11.89 0.07 9.99
CA ALA A 216 -11.70 0.47 11.39
C ALA A 216 -10.56 -0.33 12.06
N PRO A 217 -9.29 -0.01 11.79
CA PRO A 217 -8.16 -0.74 12.35
C PRO A 217 -8.11 -0.65 13.89
N PRO A 218 -7.49 -1.63 14.57
CA PRO A 218 -7.24 -1.60 16.01
C PRO A 218 -6.52 -0.35 16.51
N ALA A 219 -6.58 -0.08 17.82
CA ALA A 219 -6.07 1.18 18.41
C ALA A 219 -4.54 1.35 18.33
N GLU A 220 -3.80 0.28 18.08
CA GLU A 220 -2.35 0.33 17.84
C GLU A 220 -1.96 1.08 16.56
N TYR A 221 -2.88 1.20 15.59
CA TYR A 221 -2.70 1.96 14.37
C TYR A 221 -3.28 3.38 14.53
N GLY A 222 -2.60 4.37 14.02
CA GLY A 222 -3.02 5.78 14.13
C GLY A 222 -2.52 6.62 12.98
N ASP A 223 -2.90 7.88 12.95
CA ASP A 223 -2.59 8.83 11.90
C ASP A 223 -3.32 8.49 10.58
N LYS A 224 -2.65 8.10 9.51
CA LYS A 224 -3.24 7.74 8.22
C LYS A 224 -3.82 6.33 8.26
N THR A 225 -5.11 6.19 8.47
CA THR A 225 -5.73 4.91 8.85
C THR A 225 -6.93 4.47 8.01
N SER A 226 -7.19 5.08 6.87
CA SER A 226 -8.18 4.57 5.92
C SER A 226 -7.76 3.22 5.36
N LEU A 227 -6.45 3.03 5.21
CA LEU A 227 -5.83 1.77 4.88
C LEU A 227 -4.59 1.55 5.76
N VAL A 228 -4.47 0.36 6.33
CA VAL A 228 -3.23 -0.09 6.97
C VAL A 228 -2.69 -1.27 6.18
N ILE A 229 -1.47 -1.16 5.70
CA ILE A 229 -0.73 -2.21 5.01
C ILE A 229 0.35 -2.71 5.97
N ASN A 230 0.06 -3.83 6.64
CA ASN A 230 0.97 -4.45 7.60
C ASN A 230 1.74 -5.57 6.91
N ALA A 231 3.00 -5.34 6.61
CA ALA A 231 3.87 -6.26 5.92
C ALA A 231 4.87 -6.91 6.89
N ILE A 232 4.98 -8.22 6.82
CA ILE A 232 5.96 -9.02 7.53
C ILE A 232 7.05 -9.40 6.53
N THR A 233 8.30 -9.11 6.85
CA THR A 233 9.44 -9.38 5.96
C THR A 233 9.95 -10.82 6.12
N LYS A 234 10.63 -11.33 5.09
CA LYS A 234 11.27 -12.64 5.11
C LYS A 234 12.47 -12.64 6.09
N SER A 235 12.70 -13.78 6.72
CA SER A 235 13.79 -13.99 7.70
C SER A 235 14.59 -15.23 7.33
N GLY A 236 15.87 -15.21 7.66
CA GLY A 236 16.75 -16.39 7.61
C GLY A 236 16.75 -17.23 8.89
N MET A 237 16.11 -16.78 9.98
CA MET A 237 16.15 -17.49 11.26
C MET A 237 15.38 -18.81 11.22
N GLY A 238 15.95 -19.85 11.81
CA GLY A 238 15.34 -21.17 11.90
C GLY A 238 15.44 -22.01 10.63
N VAL A 239 16.01 -21.50 9.54
CA VAL A 239 16.19 -22.26 8.30
C VAL A 239 17.27 -23.32 8.44
N GLN A 240 16.99 -24.51 7.91
CA GLN A 240 17.96 -25.63 7.94
C GLN A 240 19.00 -25.55 6.81
N ARG A 241 18.66 -24.81 5.74
CA ARG A 241 19.52 -24.60 4.55
C ARG A 241 19.30 -23.22 4.02
N SER A 242 20.34 -22.63 3.43
CA SER A 242 20.19 -21.37 2.70
C SER A 242 19.18 -21.52 1.56
N PHE A 243 18.44 -20.46 1.32
CA PHE A 243 17.47 -20.33 0.24
C PHE A 243 17.66 -18.97 -0.44
N GLY A 244 17.16 -18.87 -1.67
CA GLY A 244 17.27 -17.62 -2.39
C GLY A 244 16.69 -17.69 -3.78
N SER A 245 16.73 -16.57 -4.47
CA SER A 245 16.32 -16.44 -5.86
C SER A 245 17.21 -15.46 -6.60
N LEU A 246 17.29 -15.63 -7.90
CA LEU A 246 17.85 -14.68 -8.85
C LEU A 246 16.91 -14.61 -10.03
N THR A 247 16.41 -13.40 -10.37
CA THR A 247 15.51 -13.20 -11.50
C THR A 247 15.99 -12.09 -12.41
N THR A 248 15.68 -12.21 -13.69
CA THR A 248 15.92 -11.20 -14.73
C THR A 248 14.64 -11.04 -15.51
N ASP A 249 14.22 -9.79 -15.67
CA ASP A 249 13.03 -9.40 -16.42
C ASP A 249 13.42 -8.56 -17.63
N VAL A 250 12.79 -8.87 -18.77
CA VAL A 250 12.94 -8.11 -20.02
C VAL A 250 11.56 -7.87 -20.61
N GLY A 251 11.24 -6.63 -20.92
CA GLY A 251 9.89 -6.29 -21.35
C GLY A 251 9.80 -5.18 -22.38
N SER A 252 8.56 -4.84 -22.70
CA SER A 252 8.18 -3.71 -23.54
C SER A 252 8.77 -2.40 -23.02
N PHE A 253 8.89 -1.39 -23.85
CA PHE A 253 9.42 -0.05 -23.54
C PHE A 253 10.86 -0.07 -23.01
N GLY A 254 11.67 -1.06 -23.39
CA GLY A 254 13.05 -1.16 -22.90
C GLY A 254 13.14 -1.50 -21.41
N THR A 255 12.06 -2.07 -20.84
CA THR A 255 12.06 -2.50 -19.45
C THR A 255 13.06 -3.62 -19.23
N TYR A 256 13.89 -3.45 -18.21
CA TYR A 256 14.88 -4.41 -17.77
C TYR A 256 14.95 -4.39 -16.26
N GLY A 257 14.79 -5.57 -15.66
CA GLY A 257 14.84 -5.76 -14.21
C GLY A 257 15.80 -6.87 -13.81
N GLN A 258 16.40 -6.72 -12.64
CA GLN A 258 17.13 -7.76 -11.94
C GLN A 258 16.78 -7.77 -10.47
N SER A 259 16.51 -8.94 -9.92
CA SER A 259 16.31 -9.09 -8.49
C SER A 259 17.04 -10.31 -7.96
N GLY A 260 17.49 -10.22 -6.72
CA GLY A 260 18.15 -11.30 -6.02
C GLY A 260 17.76 -11.34 -4.55
N THR A 261 17.54 -12.55 -4.03
CA THR A 261 17.33 -12.76 -2.60
C THR A 261 18.25 -13.85 -2.09
N TYR A 262 18.68 -13.73 -0.85
CA TYR A 262 19.43 -14.76 -0.17
C TYR A 262 19.06 -14.78 1.31
N GLY A 263 18.69 -15.94 1.81
CA GLY A 263 18.41 -16.18 3.23
C GLY A 263 19.25 -17.32 3.76
N ASN A 264 19.86 -17.13 4.91
CA ASN A 264 20.65 -18.12 5.61
C ASN A 264 20.49 -17.95 7.11
N GLY A 265 20.80 -19.01 7.86
CA GLY A 265 20.72 -18.90 9.30
C GLY A 265 20.88 -20.23 10.00
N GLY A 266 20.52 -20.21 11.27
CA GLY A 266 20.56 -21.36 12.16
C GLY A 266 19.47 -21.23 13.22
N LYS A 267 19.64 -21.99 14.30
CA LYS A 267 18.63 -22.05 15.36
C LYS A 267 18.39 -20.69 16.04
N ASN A 268 19.44 -19.89 16.23
CA ASN A 268 19.43 -18.67 17.05
C ASN A 268 19.83 -17.42 16.27
N TRP A 269 20.01 -17.50 14.98
CA TRP A 269 20.34 -16.36 14.14
C TRP A 269 19.81 -16.58 12.73
N GLY A 270 19.61 -15.51 12.02
CA GLY A 270 19.22 -15.52 10.63
C GLY A 270 19.61 -14.23 9.94
N ASP A 271 19.77 -14.31 8.64
CA ASP A 271 20.08 -13.19 7.78
C ASP A 271 19.30 -13.36 6.48
N PHE A 272 18.68 -12.28 6.02
CA PHE A 272 17.94 -12.26 4.75
C PHE A 272 18.21 -10.95 4.03
N ILE A 273 18.73 -11.04 2.82
CA ILE A 273 18.99 -9.88 1.95
C ILE A 273 18.14 -9.97 0.67
N SER A 274 17.65 -8.82 0.21
CA SER A 274 16.99 -8.62 -1.08
C SER A 274 17.60 -7.42 -1.77
N ILE A 275 17.91 -7.58 -3.07
CA ILE A 275 18.44 -6.52 -3.93
C ILE A 275 17.60 -6.51 -5.21
N ASN A 276 17.13 -5.32 -5.60
CA ASN A 276 16.36 -5.15 -6.83
C ASN A 276 16.84 -3.92 -7.58
N ALA A 277 16.83 -4.01 -8.90
CA ALA A 277 17.06 -2.89 -9.79
C ALA A 277 16.15 -3.04 -11.01
N VAL A 278 15.47 -1.96 -11.37
CA VAL A 278 14.60 -1.93 -12.55
C VAL A 278 14.74 -0.60 -13.27
N ARG A 279 14.61 -0.63 -14.59
CA ARG A 279 14.49 0.56 -15.44
C ARG A 279 13.43 0.36 -16.50
N SER A 280 12.82 1.45 -16.97
CA SER A 280 11.87 1.45 -18.08
C SER A 280 11.93 2.77 -18.82
N GLY A 281 11.61 2.77 -20.12
CA GLY A 281 11.33 3.95 -20.91
C GLY A 281 9.86 4.37 -20.87
N ARG A 282 9.03 3.66 -20.11
CA ARG A 282 7.69 4.05 -19.67
C ARG A 282 7.61 3.75 -18.18
N TYR A 283 8.13 4.68 -17.39
CA TYR A 283 8.29 4.47 -15.95
C TYR A 283 7.07 4.91 -15.15
N LEU A 284 6.45 6.00 -15.58
CA LEU A 284 5.20 6.55 -15.05
C LEU A 284 4.04 6.37 -16.03
N ASP A 285 2.85 6.79 -15.63
CA ASP A 285 1.69 6.88 -16.50
C ASP A 285 1.67 8.28 -17.16
N PRO A 286 2.00 8.39 -18.45
CA PRO A 286 2.19 9.68 -19.08
C PRO A 286 0.88 10.39 -19.42
N PRO A 287 0.91 11.74 -19.62
CA PRO A 287 -0.24 12.53 -20.03
C PRO A 287 -0.68 12.29 -21.48
N GLU A 288 0.13 11.57 -22.24
CA GLU A 288 -0.13 11.19 -23.63
C GLU A 288 -0.09 9.68 -23.79
N PHE A 289 -0.78 9.14 -24.80
CA PHE A 289 -0.71 7.70 -25.06
C PHE A 289 0.72 7.23 -25.40
N ALA A 290 1.50 8.08 -26.07
CA ALA A 290 2.93 7.87 -26.27
C ALA A 290 3.71 8.29 -25.00
N ALA A 291 4.63 7.44 -24.56
CA ALA A 291 5.56 7.82 -23.50
C ALA A 291 6.62 8.78 -24.05
N LEU A 292 6.48 10.06 -23.72
CA LEU A 292 7.41 11.13 -24.08
C LEU A 292 8.15 11.56 -22.82
N HIS A 293 9.50 11.51 -22.81
CA HIS A 293 10.31 11.89 -21.65
C HIS A 293 9.88 11.15 -20.36
N ASP A 294 9.89 9.80 -20.39
CA ASP A 294 9.31 8.94 -19.35
C ASP A 294 10.27 7.82 -18.93
N GLU A 295 11.59 8.08 -19.03
CA GLU A 295 12.57 7.14 -18.51
C GLU A 295 12.66 7.19 -16.99
N GLY A 296 12.84 6.03 -16.37
CA GLY A 296 13.10 5.95 -14.93
C GLY A 296 13.77 4.65 -14.52
N ASN A 297 14.31 4.66 -13.32
CA ASN A 297 14.90 3.51 -12.66
C ASN A 297 14.68 3.56 -11.15
N ASN A 298 14.67 2.38 -10.54
CA ASN A 298 14.58 2.21 -9.10
C ASN A 298 15.54 1.09 -8.66
N GLU A 299 16.37 1.38 -7.67
CA GLU A 299 17.25 0.42 -7.01
C GLU A 299 16.90 0.33 -5.53
N THR A 300 16.75 -0.91 -5.03
CA THR A 300 16.45 -1.15 -3.61
C THR A 300 17.34 -2.23 -3.03
N VAL A 301 17.69 -2.05 -1.77
CA VAL A 301 18.37 -3.05 -0.95
C VAL A 301 17.63 -3.14 0.37
N PHE A 302 17.25 -4.34 0.74
CA PHE A 302 16.68 -4.64 2.05
C PHE A 302 17.49 -5.74 2.70
N ASP A 303 17.76 -5.61 3.98
CA ASP A 303 18.50 -6.59 4.79
C ASP A 303 17.83 -6.72 6.16
N ARG A 304 17.57 -7.97 6.58
CA ARG A 304 17.07 -8.30 7.89
C ARG A 304 17.98 -9.31 8.59
N GLY A 305 18.65 -8.85 9.64
CA GLY A 305 19.38 -9.70 10.57
C GLY A 305 18.55 -10.02 11.79
N ASP A 306 18.45 -11.30 12.18
CA ASP A 306 17.74 -11.78 13.36
C ASP A 306 18.72 -12.47 14.32
N PHE A 307 18.57 -12.25 15.62
CA PHE A 307 19.39 -12.89 16.65
C PHE A 307 18.57 -13.20 17.90
N GLN A 308 18.61 -14.45 18.34
CA GLN A 308 17.95 -14.94 19.55
C GLN A 308 19.00 -15.36 20.58
N PRO A 309 19.44 -14.47 21.48
CA PRO A 309 20.43 -14.79 22.49
C PRO A 309 19.99 -15.84 23.50
N ASP A 310 18.72 -15.89 23.82
CA ASP A 310 18.11 -16.84 24.75
C ASP A 310 16.63 -17.08 24.38
N THR A 311 15.94 -17.94 25.18
CA THR A 311 14.53 -18.32 24.95
C THR A 311 13.54 -17.18 25.08
N ASN A 312 13.90 -16.12 25.77
CA ASN A 312 12.98 -15.01 26.08
C ASN A 312 13.25 -13.75 25.25
N ASN A 313 14.38 -13.68 24.58
CA ASN A 313 14.80 -12.47 23.88
C ASN A 313 15.06 -12.76 22.42
N THR A 314 14.47 -11.94 21.55
CA THR A 314 14.78 -11.91 20.12
C THR A 314 15.07 -10.48 19.70
N LEU A 315 16.12 -10.30 18.94
CA LEU A 315 16.56 -9.04 18.35
C LEU A 315 16.44 -9.15 16.84
N HIS A 316 16.04 -8.08 16.19
CA HIS A 316 16.17 -7.96 14.74
C HIS A 316 16.72 -6.57 14.36
N LEU A 317 17.25 -6.49 13.17
CA LEU A 317 17.68 -5.24 12.55
C LEU A 317 17.24 -5.25 11.10
N ASN A 318 16.35 -4.31 10.75
CA ASN A 318 15.97 -4.07 9.37
C ASN A 318 16.74 -2.86 8.83
N LEU A 319 17.42 -3.06 7.72
CA LEU A 319 18.11 -2.02 6.95
C LEU A 319 17.43 -1.91 5.59
N PHE A 320 17.09 -0.70 5.18
CA PHE A 320 16.49 -0.45 3.88
C PHE A 320 17.14 0.75 3.22
N PHE A 321 17.47 0.60 1.95
CA PHE A 321 17.94 1.65 1.06
C PHE A 321 17.15 1.60 -0.24
N SER A 322 16.77 2.76 -0.74
CA SER A 322 16.12 2.89 -2.04
C SER A 322 16.60 4.16 -2.73
N ARG A 323 16.77 4.08 -4.05
CA ARG A 323 17.00 5.22 -4.93
C ARG A 323 16.07 5.10 -6.13
N ALA A 324 15.20 6.08 -6.30
CA ALA A 324 14.40 6.25 -7.52
C ALA A 324 14.90 7.49 -8.28
N TRP A 325 15.06 7.36 -9.58
CA TRP A 325 15.30 8.47 -10.49
C TRP A 325 14.37 8.32 -11.69
N PHE A 326 13.68 9.39 -12.06
CA PHE A 326 12.75 9.36 -13.17
C PHE A 326 12.55 10.75 -13.76
N GLN A 327 12.23 10.77 -15.06
CA GLN A 327 11.80 11.93 -15.81
C GLN A 327 10.33 12.22 -15.49
N THR A 328 9.94 13.50 -15.60
CA THR A 328 8.52 13.87 -15.62
C THR A 328 8.01 13.67 -17.04
N PRO A 329 6.98 12.84 -17.25
CA PRO A 329 6.45 12.62 -18.60
C PRO A 329 5.89 13.90 -19.20
N ASN A 330 6.18 14.14 -20.47
CA ASN A 330 5.79 15.34 -21.20
C ASN A 330 4.51 15.13 -22.01
N THR A 331 3.72 16.19 -22.13
CA THR A 331 2.76 16.36 -23.22
C THR A 331 3.51 16.57 -24.56
N TYR A 332 2.78 16.50 -25.68
CA TYR A 332 3.36 16.81 -26.98
C TYR A 332 3.93 18.23 -27.04
N VAL A 333 3.28 19.19 -26.38
CA VAL A 333 3.73 20.60 -26.36
C VAL A 333 5.01 20.75 -25.53
N GLU A 334 5.06 20.18 -24.35
CA GLU A 334 6.23 20.21 -23.47
C GLU A 334 7.44 19.52 -24.11
N ASN A 335 7.20 18.37 -24.75
CA ASN A 335 8.25 17.66 -25.48
C ASN A 335 8.78 18.48 -26.68
N ALA A 336 7.90 19.17 -27.40
CA ALA A 336 8.30 20.04 -28.49
C ALA A 336 9.07 21.30 -28.01
N ALA A 337 8.78 21.77 -26.79
CA ALA A 337 9.53 22.86 -26.15
C ALA A 337 10.92 22.40 -25.64
N GLY A 338 11.14 21.11 -25.51
CA GLY A 338 12.42 20.56 -25.00
C GLY A 338 12.46 20.42 -23.46
N GLN A 339 11.30 20.38 -22.81
CA GLN A 339 11.20 20.21 -21.36
C GLN A 339 11.91 18.94 -20.89
N ASP A 340 12.78 19.07 -19.87
CA ASP A 340 13.63 17.99 -19.34
C ASP A 340 13.65 18.01 -17.81
N GLN A 341 12.47 17.90 -17.19
CA GLN A 341 12.29 17.87 -15.75
C GLN A 341 12.51 16.46 -15.20
N ARG A 342 13.09 16.37 -14.00
CA ARG A 342 13.51 15.09 -13.40
C ARG A 342 13.34 15.07 -11.91
N ASN A 343 13.06 13.88 -11.39
CA ASN A 343 13.00 13.58 -9.96
C ASN A 343 14.10 12.59 -9.53
N ARG A 344 14.57 12.78 -8.33
CA ARG A 344 15.41 11.79 -7.63
C ARG A 344 14.99 11.72 -6.18
N ILE A 345 14.68 10.54 -5.71
CA ILE A 345 14.34 10.27 -4.31
C ILE A 345 15.31 9.22 -3.79
N VAL A 346 15.91 9.51 -2.64
CA VAL A 346 16.81 8.60 -1.94
C VAL A 346 16.27 8.38 -0.53
N THR A 347 16.08 7.13 -0.17
CA THR A 347 15.58 6.74 1.14
C THR A 347 16.56 5.82 1.82
N PHE A 348 16.78 6.01 3.11
CA PHE A 348 17.33 4.97 3.95
C PHE A 348 16.55 4.83 5.25
N ASN A 349 16.54 3.61 5.79
CA ASN A 349 15.85 3.28 7.01
C ASN A 349 16.65 2.27 7.83
N ILE A 350 16.75 2.51 9.14
CA ILE A 350 17.37 1.62 10.11
C ILE A 350 16.37 1.39 11.22
N ALA A 351 15.92 0.15 11.39
CA ALA A 351 14.89 -0.20 12.37
C ALA A 351 15.29 -1.46 13.16
N PRO A 352 16.01 -1.29 14.26
CA PRO A 352 16.21 -2.38 15.20
C PRO A 352 14.93 -2.67 15.98
N GLY A 353 14.73 -3.91 16.39
CA GLY A 353 13.64 -4.31 17.25
C GLY A 353 14.07 -5.33 18.28
N TRP A 354 13.39 -5.32 19.41
CA TRP A 354 13.57 -6.25 20.51
C TRP A 354 12.22 -6.77 20.99
N THR A 355 12.07 -8.08 21.00
CA THR A 355 10.90 -8.78 21.57
C THR A 355 11.35 -9.56 22.78
N HIS A 356 10.68 -9.34 23.92
CA HIS A 356 10.93 -10.04 25.20
C HIS A 356 9.70 -10.79 25.67
N ILE A 357 9.82 -12.10 25.88
CA ILE A 357 8.78 -12.90 26.53
C ILE A 357 8.89 -12.71 28.06
N ILE A 358 7.93 -12.01 28.63
CA ILE A 358 7.86 -11.80 30.09
C ILE A 358 7.31 -13.08 30.74
N SER A 359 6.36 -13.73 30.08
CA SER A 359 5.76 -14.98 30.53
C SER A 359 5.13 -15.74 29.36
N GLY A 360 4.74 -16.99 29.54
CA GLY A 360 4.09 -17.78 28.47
C GLY A 360 2.81 -17.19 27.87
N ASN A 361 2.32 -16.07 28.37
CA ASN A 361 1.13 -15.39 27.88
C ASN A 361 1.31 -13.87 27.71
N SER A 362 2.52 -13.35 27.84
CA SER A 362 2.79 -11.91 27.70
C SER A 362 4.14 -11.62 27.08
N THR A 363 4.18 -10.61 26.22
CA THR A 363 5.36 -10.11 25.51
C THR A 363 5.49 -8.60 25.63
N LEU A 364 6.72 -8.11 25.57
CA LEU A 364 7.08 -6.72 25.38
C LEU A 364 7.88 -6.61 24.09
N THR A 365 7.48 -5.68 23.21
CA THR A 365 8.18 -5.39 21.95
C THR A 365 8.59 -3.93 21.93
N VAL A 366 9.83 -3.64 21.52
CA VAL A 366 10.36 -2.27 21.43
C VAL A 366 11.05 -2.09 20.07
N ASN A 367 10.58 -1.14 19.28
CA ASN A 367 11.04 -0.89 17.92
C ASN A 367 11.43 0.60 17.75
N PRO A 368 12.67 0.99 18.04
CA PRO A 368 13.19 2.29 17.61
C PRO A 368 13.48 2.27 16.11
N TYR A 369 13.44 3.45 15.48
CA TYR A 369 13.78 3.58 14.07
C TYR A 369 14.31 4.98 13.74
N ILE A 370 15.09 5.03 12.67
CA ILE A 370 15.44 6.26 11.96
C ILE A 370 15.22 6.04 10.47
N ARG A 371 14.48 6.94 9.85
CA ARG A 371 14.22 6.96 8.43
C ARG A 371 14.49 8.35 7.88
N ARG A 372 15.18 8.42 6.73
CA ARG A 372 15.42 9.66 6.03
C ARG A 372 15.07 9.50 4.56
N ASP A 373 14.34 10.49 4.04
CA ASP A 373 13.97 10.64 2.64
C ASP A 373 14.50 11.98 2.13
N ASP A 374 15.28 11.95 1.06
CA ASP A 374 15.80 13.12 0.35
C ASP A 374 15.20 13.14 -1.05
N ALA A 375 14.34 14.13 -1.36
CA ALA A 375 13.71 14.30 -2.66
C ALA A 375 14.25 15.56 -3.36
N HIS A 376 14.60 15.41 -4.63
CA HIS A 376 15.08 16.48 -5.49
C HIS A 376 14.26 16.52 -6.77
N TYR A 377 13.64 17.64 -7.05
CA TYR A 377 13.05 17.96 -8.33
C TYR A 377 13.95 18.96 -9.07
N THR A 378 14.36 18.61 -10.29
CA THR A 378 15.31 19.36 -11.10
C THR A 378 14.59 19.86 -12.35
N PRO A 379 14.56 21.18 -12.62
CA PRO A 379 13.96 21.75 -13.83
C PRO A 379 14.81 21.47 -15.07
N SER A 380 14.32 21.89 -16.23
CA SER A 380 15.07 21.90 -17.48
C SER A 380 16.32 22.75 -17.37
N ARG A 381 17.34 22.38 -18.15
CA ARG A 381 18.62 23.12 -18.15
C ARG A 381 18.46 24.58 -18.57
N ASN A 382 17.59 24.85 -19.56
CA ASN A 382 17.13 26.19 -19.88
C ASN A 382 15.74 26.34 -19.23
N PRO A 383 15.56 27.22 -18.24
CA PRO A 383 14.26 27.40 -17.56
C PRO A 383 13.10 27.72 -18.48
N LEU A 384 13.35 28.37 -19.63
CA LEU A 384 12.29 28.74 -20.57
C LEU A 384 11.78 27.57 -21.43
N ASP A 385 12.41 26.39 -21.33
CA ASP A 385 11.91 25.16 -21.96
C ASP A 385 10.81 24.52 -21.12
N ASP A 386 10.74 24.83 -19.80
CA ASP A 386 9.65 24.39 -18.93
C ASP A 386 8.36 25.16 -19.27
N GLN A 387 7.25 24.46 -19.43
CA GLN A 387 5.97 25.09 -19.77
C GLN A 387 5.25 25.56 -18.51
N THR A 388 4.57 26.71 -18.64
CA THR A 388 3.89 27.46 -17.58
C THR A 388 4.86 28.00 -16.53
N ALA A 389 5.68 27.14 -15.90
CA ALA A 389 6.65 27.56 -14.89
C ALA A 389 7.84 26.61 -14.80
N THR A 390 9.01 27.15 -14.51
CA THR A 390 10.17 26.37 -14.10
C THR A 390 10.20 26.26 -12.57
N VAL A 391 10.41 25.07 -12.07
CA VAL A 391 10.36 24.76 -10.62
C VAL A 391 11.57 23.93 -10.23
N ALA A 392 12.23 24.29 -9.12
CA ALA A 392 13.22 23.46 -8.48
C ALA A 392 12.85 23.20 -7.02
N GLN A 393 13.05 21.99 -6.54
CA GLN A 393 12.79 21.68 -5.15
C GLN A 393 13.84 20.72 -4.57
N THR A 394 14.22 20.98 -3.33
CA THR A 394 14.93 20.01 -2.47
C THR A 394 14.17 19.87 -1.16
N ARG A 395 13.84 18.66 -0.82
CA ARG A 395 13.12 18.34 0.41
C ARG A 395 13.81 17.21 1.15
N THR A 396 14.02 17.39 2.46
CA THR A 396 14.55 16.38 3.35
C THR A 396 13.58 16.14 4.50
N LEU A 397 13.25 14.88 4.71
CA LEU A 397 12.42 14.42 5.81
C LEU A 397 13.19 13.37 6.61
N THR A 398 13.42 13.62 7.90
CA THR A 398 14.05 12.65 8.80
C THR A 398 13.13 12.33 9.97
N ASN A 399 12.70 11.10 10.08
CA ASN A 399 11.87 10.57 11.16
C ASN A 399 12.74 9.78 12.14
N LEU A 400 12.74 10.21 13.39
CA LEU A 400 13.31 9.47 14.51
C LEU A 400 12.16 9.04 15.41
N GLY A 401 11.98 7.73 15.62
CA GLY A 401 10.85 7.25 16.39
C GLY A 401 11.12 6.00 17.22
N ILE A 402 10.18 5.71 18.09
CA ILE A 402 10.11 4.48 18.86
C ILE A 402 8.67 4.06 19.05
N LYS A 403 8.37 2.78 18.82
CA LYS A 403 7.11 2.14 19.19
C LYS A 403 7.39 1.04 20.19
N ALA A 404 6.65 0.99 21.30
CA ALA A 404 6.77 -0.05 22.31
C ALA A 404 5.38 -0.58 22.66
N ASP A 405 5.24 -1.91 22.67
CA ASP A 405 4.00 -2.65 22.83
C ASP A 405 4.10 -3.70 23.92
N TYR A 406 3.13 -3.76 24.80
CA TYR A 406 2.93 -4.87 25.72
C TYR A 406 1.67 -5.65 25.31
N SER A 407 1.80 -6.94 25.09
CA SER A 407 0.72 -7.85 24.73
C SER A 407 0.50 -8.90 25.82
N LEU A 408 -0.77 -9.18 26.14
CA LEU A 408 -1.18 -10.16 27.15
C LEU A 408 -2.39 -10.96 26.68
N VAL A 409 -2.27 -12.28 26.60
CA VAL A 409 -3.39 -13.18 26.36
C VAL A 409 -3.73 -13.90 27.67
N LYS A 410 -4.91 -13.59 28.25
CA LYS A 410 -5.35 -14.20 29.52
C LYS A 410 -6.81 -14.62 29.46
N GLY A 411 -7.05 -15.93 29.42
CA GLY A 411 -8.39 -16.48 29.32
C GLY A 411 -9.09 -16.01 28.02
N ARG A 412 -10.12 -15.18 28.17
CA ARG A 412 -10.92 -14.64 27.04
C ARG A 412 -10.39 -13.32 26.48
N HIS A 413 -9.43 -12.73 27.14
CA HIS A 413 -8.89 -11.41 26.84
C HIS A 413 -7.62 -11.52 26.00
N ASN A 414 -7.53 -10.65 25.01
CA ASN A 414 -6.34 -10.40 24.21
C ASN A 414 -6.04 -8.90 24.27
N ILE A 415 -5.25 -8.52 25.26
CA ILE A 415 -4.94 -7.13 25.59
C ILE A 415 -3.65 -6.72 24.91
N LYS A 416 -3.65 -5.54 24.29
CA LYS A 416 -2.44 -4.86 23.82
C LYS A 416 -2.47 -3.40 24.25
N THR A 417 -1.36 -2.91 24.76
CA THR A 417 -1.18 -1.50 25.11
C THR A 417 0.19 -1.03 24.69
N GLY A 418 0.33 0.21 24.33
CA GLY A 418 1.62 0.70 23.87
C GLY A 418 1.71 2.21 23.75
N VAL A 419 2.92 2.62 23.39
CA VAL A 419 3.30 4.00 23.16
C VAL A 419 4.03 4.13 21.84
N GLN A 420 3.83 5.26 21.17
CA GLN A 420 4.57 5.64 19.97
C GLN A 420 5.03 7.09 20.13
N VAL A 421 6.29 7.33 19.85
CA VAL A 421 6.88 8.67 19.84
C VAL A 421 7.60 8.84 18.52
N GLN A 422 7.36 9.95 17.84
CA GLN A 422 8.05 10.30 16.60
C GLN A 422 8.46 11.76 16.62
N HIS A 423 9.67 12.04 16.20
CA HIS A 423 10.18 13.36 15.93
C HIS A 423 10.61 13.44 14.47
N THR A 424 9.95 14.32 13.72
CA THR A 424 10.20 14.56 12.30
C THR A 424 10.93 15.88 12.14
N PHE A 425 12.08 15.85 11.47
CA PHE A 425 12.83 17.01 11.03
C PHE A 425 12.55 17.21 9.55
N LEU A 426 11.91 18.31 9.21
CA LEU A 426 11.52 18.68 7.86
C LEU A 426 12.32 19.89 7.39
N SER A 427 12.86 19.84 6.18
CA SER A 427 13.51 20.96 5.49
C SER A 427 13.03 21.02 4.05
N GLU A 428 12.63 22.18 3.59
CA GLU A 428 12.17 22.44 2.22
C GLU A 428 12.88 23.65 1.65
N GLU A 429 13.45 23.48 0.44
CA GLU A 429 13.99 24.55 -0.40
C GLU A 429 13.25 24.51 -1.73
N PHE A 430 12.84 25.65 -2.22
CA PHE A 430 12.00 25.75 -3.41
C PHE A 430 12.36 27.00 -4.22
N ALA A 431 12.34 26.88 -5.55
CA ALA A 431 12.46 28.01 -6.47
C ALA A 431 11.42 27.90 -7.59
N LEU A 432 10.87 29.04 -7.99
CA LEU A 432 9.82 29.14 -9.00
C LEU A 432 10.08 30.33 -9.93
N GLY A 433 9.86 30.15 -11.23
CA GLY A 433 9.79 31.22 -12.21
C GLY A 433 8.73 30.95 -13.27
N ILE A 434 7.93 31.93 -13.63
CA ILE A 434 6.92 31.81 -14.68
C ILE A 434 7.63 31.88 -16.03
N THR A 435 7.26 30.98 -16.93
CA THR A 435 7.85 30.80 -18.26
C THR A 435 6.84 30.98 -19.38
N ASP A 436 5.55 31.06 -19.05
CA ASP A 436 4.48 31.44 -19.98
C ASP A 436 4.28 32.98 -19.96
N PRO A 437 4.51 33.69 -21.09
CA PRO A 437 4.41 35.15 -21.15
C PRO A 437 3.01 35.69 -20.89
N ASN A 438 1.98 34.89 -21.04
CA ASN A 438 0.59 35.31 -20.87
C ASN A 438 0.02 34.95 -19.50
N TYR A 439 0.62 34.01 -18.76
CA TYR A 439 0.07 33.41 -17.54
C TYR A 439 -0.38 34.43 -16.50
N VAL A 440 0.48 35.41 -16.19
CA VAL A 440 0.22 36.46 -15.19
C VAL A 440 -1.01 37.28 -15.52
N ALA A 441 -1.18 37.64 -16.82
CA ALA A 441 -2.30 38.44 -17.28
C ALA A 441 -3.61 37.63 -17.37
N GLU A 442 -3.54 36.44 -17.94
CA GLU A 442 -4.70 35.56 -18.14
C GLU A 442 -5.29 35.06 -16.80
N ASN A 443 -4.46 34.73 -15.83
CA ASN A 443 -4.88 34.26 -14.53
C ASN A 443 -5.05 35.38 -13.48
N ASN A 444 -4.87 36.66 -13.87
CA ASN A 444 -4.95 37.80 -12.96
C ASN A 444 -4.11 37.63 -11.68
N THR A 445 -2.86 37.20 -11.83
CA THR A 445 -1.92 36.92 -10.73
C THR A 445 -0.77 37.96 -10.68
N PRO A 446 -1.04 39.26 -10.41
CA PRO A 446 -0.01 40.30 -10.46
C PRO A 446 1.14 40.09 -9.45
N GLY A 447 0.94 39.30 -8.41
CA GLY A 447 1.98 38.92 -7.46
C GLY A 447 3.09 38.04 -8.09
N LEU A 448 2.82 37.38 -9.21
CA LEU A 448 3.80 36.59 -9.96
C LEU A 448 4.63 37.43 -10.95
N ALA A 449 4.22 38.64 -11.28
CA ALA A 449 4.92 39.49 -12.24
C ALA A 449 6.43 39.69 -11.96
N PRO A 450 6.90 39.81 -10.69
CA PRO A 450 8.34 39.89 -10.42
C PRO A 450 9.11 38.61 -10.76
N TYR A 451 8.41 37.48 -10.92
CA TYR A 451 8.97 36.16 -11.16
C TYR A 451 8.70 35.65 -12.58
N ASP A 452 8.15 36.47 -13.43
CA ASP A 452 7.94 36.19 -14.85
C ASP A 452 9.27 36.37 -15.63
N LEU A 453 9.91 35.23 -15.91
CA LEU A 453 11.21 35.19 -16.58
C LEU A 453 11.13 35.68 -18.03
N THR A 454 9.97 35.60 -18.67
CA THR A 454 9.76 36.06 -20.05
C THR A 454 9.73 37.58 -20.14
N HIS A 455 9.42 38.28 -19.06
CA HIS A 455 9.38 39.71 -18.93
C HIS A 455 10.56 40.28 -18.09
N GLY A 456 11.63 39.49 -17.92
CA GLY A 456 12.85 39.94 -17.21
C GLY A 456 12.76 39.84 -15.70
N GLY A 457 11.83 39.06 -15.20
CA GLY A 457 11.73 38.68 -13.75
C GLY A 457 12.87 37.80 -13.28
N THR A 458 12.86 37.45 -12.00
CA THR A 458 13.86 36.59 -11.37
C THR A 458 13.16 35.39 -10.68
N LEU A 459 13.92 34.37 -10.34
CA LEU A 459 13.34 33.25 -9.58
C LEU A 459 12.88 33.70 -8.20
N PHE A 460 11.69 33.26 -7.81
CA PHE A 460 11.27 33.23 -6.41
C PHE A 460 12.05 32.15 -5.68
N HIS A 461 12.45 32.41 -4.44
CA HIS A 461 13.11 31.44 -3.57
C HIS A 461 12.40 31.34 -2.23
N PHE A 462 12.22 30.12 -1.77
CA PHE A 462 11.69 29.78 -0.45
C PHE A 462 12.62 28.77 0.21
N GLY A 463 12.85 28.92 1.51
CA GLY A 463 13.57 27.94 2.31
C GLY A 463 13.06 27.99 3.74
N ALA A 464 12.69 26.82 4.27
CA ALA A 464 12.20 26.68 5.64
C ALA A 464 12.54 25.32 6.23
N HIS A 465 12.49 25.24 7.55
CA HIS A 465 12.61 23.96 8.29
C HIS A 465 11.65 23.97 9.47
N ALA A 466 11.21 22.80 9.91
CA ALA A 466 10.39 22.63 11.11
C ALA A 466 10.64 21.29 11.79
N ASP A 467 10.38 21.28 13.09
CA ASP A 467 10.35 20.10 13.92
C ASP A 467 8.89 19.74 14.21
N ILE A 468 8.52 18.51 13.91
CA ILE A 468 7.18 17.97 14.15
C ILE A 468 7.30 16.83 15.16
N LYS A 469 6.47 16.85 16.21
CA LYS A 469 6.49 15.86 17.28
C LYS A 469 5.13 15.21 17.41
N GLY A 470 5.10 13.89 17.28
CA GLY A 470 3.95 13.05 17.50
C GLY A 470 4.12 12.17 18.72
N TYR A 471 3.10 12.07 19.56
CA TYR A 471 3.06 11.17 20.71
C TYR A 471 1.72 10.44 20.68
N ALA A 472 1.75 9.13 20.88
CA ALA A 472 0.55 8.32 20.94
C ALA A 472 0.59 7.34 22.10
N TYR A 473 -0.57 7.13 22.73
CA TYR A 473 -0.81 6.10 23.73
C TYR A 473 -2.05 5.32 23.34
N TYR A 474 -2.00 4.00 23.43
CA TYR A 474 -3.16 3.19 23.12
C TYR A 474 -3.31 2.00 24.04
N PHE A 475 -4.55 1.57 24.15
CA PHE A 475 -4.99 0.36 24.85
C PHE A 475 -6.09 -0.30 24.01
N GLN A 476 -6.04 -1.61 23.90
CA GLN A 476 -7.09 -2.40 23.25
C GLN A 476 -7.24 -3.75 23.89
N ASP A 477 -8.47 -4.30 23.86
CA ASP A 477 -8.79 -5.64 24.31
C ASP A 477 -9.76 -6.29 23.31
N ALA A 478 -9.43 -7.47 22.84
CA ALA A 478 -10.31 -8.32 22.07
C ALA A 478 -10.79 -9.47 22.96
N ILE A 479 -12.11 -9.50 23.25
CA ILE A 479 -12.73 -10.42 24.20
C ILE A 479 -13.53 -11.46 23.44
N THR A 480 -13.18 -12.75 23.56
CA THR A 480 -13.90 -13.86 22.93
C THR A 480 -14.84 -14.54 23.92
N LEU A 481 -16.13 -14.48 23.64
CA LEU A 481 -17.22 -15.02 24.44
C LEU A 481 -17.98 -16.10 23.65
N GLY A 482 -17.38 -17.26 23.48
CA GLY A 482 -17.91 -18.32 22.64
C GLY A 482 -17.93 -17.92 21.16
N ASN A 483 -19.11 -17.64 20.62
CA ASN A 483 -19.27 -17.22 19.22
C ASN A 483 -19.25 -15.68 19.06
N LEU A 484 -19.25 -14.92 20.12
CA LEU A 484 -19.20 -13.46 20.13
C LEU A 484 -17.77 -12.99 20.38
N THR A 485 -17.24 -12.14 19.51
CA THR A 485 -15.99 -11.42 19.72
C THR A 485 -16.31 -9.94 19.86
N LEU A 486 -15.82 -9.33 20.93
CA LEU A 486 -15.92 -7.89 21.18
C LEU A 486 -14.52 -7.29 21.12
N GLN A 487 -14.38 -6.14 20.50
CA GLN A 487 -13.16 -5.35 20.46
C GLN A 487 -13.44 -3.98 21.05
N ALA A 488 -12.67 -3.58 22.04
CA ALA A 488 -12.70 -2.26 22.62
C ALA A 488 -11.30 -1.68 22.66
N GLY A 489 -11.14 -0.50 22.13
CA GLY A 489 -9.84 0.18 22.06
C GLY A 489 -9.97 1.67 22.27
N MET A 490 -8.87 2.27 22.66
CA MET A 490 -8.73 3.70 22.88
C MET A 490 -7.33 4.12 22.47
N ARG A 491 -7.24 5.20 21.70
CA ARG A 491 -5.98 5.83 21.37
C ARG A 491 -6.05 7.32 21.68
N PHE A 492 -4.95 7.87 22.12
CA PHE A 492 -4.78 9.29 22.36
C PHE A 492 -3.51 9.76 21.65
N ASP A 493 -3.67 10.65 20.69
CA ASP A 493 -2.56 11.26 19.96
C ASP A 493 -2.40 12.73 20.33
N MET A 494 -1.14 13.16 20.36
CA MET A 494 -0.75 14.57 20.52
C MET A 494 0.17 14.94 19.35
N TYR A 495 -0.23 15.94 18.60
CA TYR A 495 0.55 16.51 17.49
C TYR A 495 1.06 17.91 17.89
N ARG A 496 2.32 18.16 17.60
CA ARG A 496 3.01 19.43 17.77
C ARG A 496 3.89 19.69 16.56
N GLY A 497 3.45 20.56 15.67
CA GLY A 497 4.13 20.95 14.43
C GLY A 497 3.86 22.41 14.13
N LEU A 498 3.54 22.77 12.89
CA LEU A 498 3.13 24.12 12.49
C LEU A 498 1.85 24.54 13.22
N THR A 499 0.99 23.58 13.52
CA THR A 499 -0.15 23.71 14.41
C THR A 499 -0.06 22.66 15.52
N GLY A 500 -0.94 22.72 16.50
CA GLY A 500 -1.05 21.72 17.55
C GLY A 500 -2.45 21.11 17.62
N GLY A 501 -2.51 19.85 18.01
CA GLY A 501 -3.79 19.16 18.23
C GLY A 501 -3.64 17.95 19.15
N ASN A 502 -4.76 17.53 19.72
CA ASN A 502 -4.85 16.30 20.52
C ASN A 502 -6.10 15.53 20.06
N GLY A 503 -5.98 14.24 19.91
CA GLY A 503 -7.06 13.36 19.47
C GLY A 503 -7.37 12.25 20.46
N PHE A 504 -8.61 12.16 20.90
CA PHE A 504 -9.14 11.02 21.64
C PHE A 504 -9.95 10.13 20.69
N GLN A 505 -9.57 8.87 20.56
CA GLN A 505 -10.00 7.99 19.49
C GLN A 505 -10.54 6.66 20.07
N PRO A 506 -11.82 6.62 20.47
CA PRO A 506 -12.47 5.35 20.82
C PRO A 506 -12.64 4.48 19.57
N ARG A 507 -12.46 3.18 19.73
CA ARG A 507 -12.64 2.15 18.70
C ARG A 507 -13.38 0.96 19.29
N LEU A 508 -14.51 0.61 18.68
CA LEU A 508 -15.40 -0.45 19.16
C LEU A 508 -15.74 -1.37 17.99
N GLY A 509 -15.75 -2.66 18.25
CA GLY A 509 -16.14 -3.66 17.25
C GLY A 509 -16.83 -4.83 17.92
N ALA A 510 -17.71 -5.47 17.17
CA ALA A 510 -18.37 -6.72 17.57
C ALA A 510 -18.56 -7.61 16.35
N SER A 511 -18.37 -8.90 16.55
CA SER A 511 -18.72 -9.92 15.55
C SER A 511 -19.34 -11.12 16.20
N TYR A 512 -20.27 -11.77 15.48
CA TYR A 512 -20.93 -12.97 15.94
C TYR A 512 -20.89 -14.09 14.89
N LEU A 513 -20.36 -15.23 15.26
CA LEU A 513 -20.24 -16.42 14.41
C LEU A 513 -21.47 -17.33 14.56
N PHE A 514 -22.22 -17.49 13.50
CA PHE A 514 -23.27 -18.49 13.34
C PHE A 514 -22.66 -19.77 12.78
N LYS A 515 -22.18 -20.67 13.66
CA LYS A 515 -21.47 -21.91 13.26
C LYS A 515 -22.25 -22.79 12.26
N PRO A 516 -23.59 -23.05 12.44
CA PRO A 516 -24.31 -23.94 11.53
C PRO A 516 -24.35 -23.46 10.08
N THR A 517 -24.37 -22.13 9.87
CA THR A 517 -24.44 -21.51 8.55
C THR A 517 -23.07 -21.03 8.07
N LYS A 518 -22.04 -21.08 8.91
CA LYS A 518 -20.70 -20.51 8.66
C LYS A 518 -20.80 -19.04 8.25
N THR A 519 -21.57 -18.28 9.03
CA THR A 519 -21.80 -16.84 8.79
C THR A 519 -21.23 -16.05 9.95
N VAL A 520 -20.47 -15.00 9.68
CA VAL A 520 -20.06 -13.99 10.65
C VAL A 520 -20.73 -12.68 10.28
N LEU A 521 -21.48 -12.11 11.22
CA LEU A 521 -21.93 -10.73 11.14
C LEU A 521 -21.02 -9.87 12.01
N ARG A 522 -20.63 -8.69 11.49
CA ARG A 522 -19.72 -7.78 12.18
C ARG A 522 -20.17 -6.33 12.04
N GLY A 523 -19.80 -5.53 13.02
CA GLY A 523 -19.97 -4.09 12.99
C GLY A 523 -18.91 -3.41 13.81
N SER A 524 -18.48 -2.23 13.37
CA SER A 524 -17.47 -1.45 14.08
C SER A 524 -17.71 0.05 13.97
N TYR A 525 -17.22 0.77 14.96
CA TYR A 525 -17.14 2.21 15.01
C TYR A 525 -15.73 2.61 15.43
N SER A 526 -15.17 3.59 14.74
CA SER A 526 -13.88 4.18 15.08
C SER A 526 -13.88 5.67 14.88
N ARG A 527 -13.24 6.38 15.81
CA ARG A 527 -12.87 7.77 15.63
C ARG A 527 -11.37 7.87 15.40
N PHE A 528 -10.97 8.73 14.48
CA PHE A 528 -9.58 8.95 14.10
C PHE A 528 -9.20 10.42 14.28
N PHE A 529 -7.91 10.61 14.54
CA PHE A 529 -7.24 11.90 14.54
C PHE A 529 -6.12 11.81 13.51
N GLU A 530 -6.21 12.65 12.49
CA GLU A 530 -5.36 12.61 11.30
C GLU A 530 -4.46 13.83 11.29
N THR A 531 -3.14 13.63 11.18
CA THR A 531 -2.19 14.75 11.16
C THR A 531 -1.95 15.21 9.72
N PRO A 532 -1.52 16.47 9.49
CA PRO A 532 -1.13 16.91 8.15
C PRO A 532 -0.06 16.01 7.54
N TYR A 533 -0.07 15.90 6.20
CA TYR A 533 1.06 15.32 5.49
C TYR A 533 2.28 16.23 5.61
N ASN A 534 3.45 15.65 5.82
CA ASN A 534 4.68 16.41 6.00
C ASN A 534 5.30 16.85 4.67
N GLU A 535 4.93 16.23 3.57
CA GLU A 535 5.42 16.59 2.23
C GLU A 535 4.91 17.95 1.81
N ASN A 536 5.81 18.86 1.45
CA ASN A 536 5.52 20.24 1.04
C ASN A 536 4.64 21.02 2.05
N LEU A 537 4.62 20.57 3.30
CA LEU A 537 3.81 21.17 4.36
C LEU A 537 4.24 22.62 4.67
N LEU A 538 5.55 22.88 4.67
CA LEU A 538 6.07 24.22 4.97
C LEU A 538 5.70 25.20 3.87
N LEU A 539 5.84 24.79 2.63
CA LEU A 539 5.52 25.60 1.46
C LEU A 539 4.00 25.88 1.38
N SER A 540 3.16 24.84 1.59
CA SER A 540 1.69 24.98 1.54
C SER A 540 1.10 25.72 2.73
N SER A 541 1.79 25.67 3.89
CA SER A 541 1.36 26.31 5.12
C SER A 541 2.06 27.64 5.40
N ALA A 542 2.97 28.08 4.51
CA ALA A 542 3.76 29.29 4.70
C ALA A 542 2.88 30.52 4.80
N THR A 543 2.78 31.06 6.01
CA THR A 543 2.07 32.30 6.31
C THR A 543 3.09 33.41 6.59
N GLY A 544 2.89 34.57 6.02
CA GLY A 544 3.74 35.75 6.27
C GLY A 544 4.74 36.07 5.15
N SER A 545 5.67 36.99 5.43
CA SER A 545 6.65 37.48 4.45
C SER A 545 7.62 36.37 4.05
N GLY A 546 7.58 35.94 2.83
CA GLY A 546 8.44 34.90 2.26
C GLY A 546 7.74 33.64 1.80
N GLY A 547 6.46 33.39 2.18
CA GLY A 547 5.69 32.26 1.67
C GLY A 547 5.05 32.53 0.31
N LEU A 548 4.94 31.56 -0.56
CA LEU A 548 4.27 31.65 -1.86
C LEU A 548 2.83 32.14 -1.69
N ALA A 549 2.09 31.53 -0.82
CA ALA A 549 0.68 31.81 -0.61
C ALA A 549 0.38 33.25 -0.13
N SER A 550 1.27 33.86 0.63
CA SER A 550 1.04 35.20 1.19
C SER A 550 1.54 36.33 0.31
N ASN A 551 2.57 36.12 -0.49
CA ASN A 551 3.26 37.18 -1.23
C ASN A 551 3.10 37.08 -2.74
N VAL A 552 2.91 35.91 -3.29
CA VAL A 552 2.95 35.64 -4.72
C VAL A 552 1.56 35.48 -5.30
N PHE A 553 0.72 34.69 -4.66
CA PHE A 553 -0.66 34.45 -5.12
C PHE A 553 -1.73 35.33 -4.42
N GLY A 554 -1.38 36.11 -3.45
CA GLY A 554 -2.03 37.33 -2.93
C GLY A 554 -3.49 37.32 -2.50
N ALA A 555 -4.31 36.40 -2.97
CA ALA A 555 -5.75 36.41 -2.79
C ALA A 555 -6.24 35.45 -1.67
N PHE A 556 -5.44 34.50 -1.28
CA PHE A 556 -5.83 33.47 -0.35
C PHE A 556 -4.95 33.54 0.89
N GLY A 557 -5.56 33.82 2.03
CA GLY A 557 -4.86 33.74 3.30
C GLY A 557 -4.49 32.30 3.57
N ALA A 558 -3.23 31.91 3.25
CA ALA A 558 -2.73 30.60 3.61
C ALA A 558 -2.95 30.36 5.10
N LYS A 559 -3.61 29.29 5.42
CA LYS A 559 -3.82 28.84 6.79
C LYS A 559 -3.00 27.59 7.01
N ALA A 560 -2.24 27.55 8.09
CA ALA A 560 -1.56 26.34 8.49
C ALA A 560 -2.58 25.21 8.68
N LEU A 561 -2.31 24.07 8.06
CA LEU A 561 -3.17 22.89 8.11
C LEU A 561 -3.29 22.39 9.56
N ARG A 562 -4.49 21.95 9.94
CA ARG A 562 -4.79 21.46 11.28
C ARG A 562 -5.02 19.95 11.23
N PRO A 563 -4.78 19.23 12.33
CA PRO A 563 -5.20 17.85 12.42
C PRO A 563 -6.70 17.67 12.17
N GLY A 564 -7.03 16.76 11.25
CA GLY A 564 -8.40 16.39 10.90
C GLY A 564 -8.98 15.36 11.87
N THR A 565 -10.30 15.16 11.81
CA THR A 565 -10.99 14.13 12.61
C THR A 565 -12.00 13.39 11.76
N ARG A 566 -11.96 12.05 11.81
CA ARG A 566 -12.88 11.18 11.08
C ARG A 566 -13.66 10.28 12.03
N ASN A 567 -14.97 10.16 11.81
CA ASN A 567 -15.80 9.09 12.38
C ASN A 567 -16.15 8.10 11.28
N GLN A 568 -15.87 6.83 11.54
CA GLN A 568 -16.08 5.75 10.59
C GLN A 568 -16.94 4.65 11.20
N TYR A 569 -17.89 4.17 10.42
CA TYR A 569 -18.79 3.06 10.78
C TYR A 569 -18.69 2.00 9.69
N ASN A 570 -18.64 0.73 10.09
CA ASN A 570 -18.64 -0.39 9.17
C ASN A 570 -19.64 -1.44 9.65
N VAL A 571 -20.37 -2.02 8.72
CA VAL A 571 -21.18 -3.22 8.93
C VAL A 571 -20.84 -4.23 7.84
N GLY A 572 -20.76 -5.49 8.19
CA GLY A 572 -20.33 -6.50 7.22
C GLY A 572 -20.77 -7.90 7.57
N MET A 573 -20.64 -8.76 6.58
CA MET A 573 -20.93 -10.18 6.68
C MET A 573 -19.83 -10.98 5.98
N GLN A 574 -19.41 -12.04 6.62
CA GLN A 574 -18.57 -13.04 5.99
C GLN A 574 -19.33 -14.38 5.96
N GLN A 575 -19.37 -15.04 4.80
CA GLN A 575 -20.15 -16.26 4.57
C GLN A 575 -19.28 -17.35 3.94
N GLY A 576 -19.11 -18.44 4.63
CA GLY A 576 -18.56 -19.66 4.07
C GLY A 576 -19.61 -20.42 3.27
N VAL A 577 -19.38 -20.64 1.97
CA VAL A 577 -20.26 -21.41 1.09
C VAL A 577 -19.62 -22.76 0.80
N GLY A 578 -20.24 -23.82 1.30
CA GLY A 578 -19.66 -25.16 1.25
C GLY A 578 -18.34 -25.25 1.99
N LYS A 579 -17.31 -25.83 1.34
CA LYS A 579 -15.95 -26.01 1.91
C LYS A 579 -14.87 -25.20 1.18
N ARG A 580 -15.27 -24.32 0.24
CA ARG A 580 -14.30 -23.75 -0.71
C ARG A 580 -14.50 -22.31 -1.08
N ILE A 581 -15.64 -21.74 -0.86
CA ILE A 581 -15.94 -20.35 -1.23
C ILE A 581 -16.15 -19.55 0.04
N LEU A 582 -15.45 -18.42 0.11
CA LEU A 582 -15.66 -17.40 1.12
C LEU A 582 -16.16 -16.14 0.44
N VAL A 583 -17.26 -15.59 0.93
CA VAL A 583 -17.79 -14.29 0.55
C VAL A 583 -17.64 -13.36 1.72
N ASP A 584 -16.98 -12.25 1.53
CA ASP A 584 -16.84 -11.17 2.50
C ASP A 584 -17.42 -9.90 1.87
N ALA A 585 -18.34 -9.24 2.55
CA ALA A 585 -18.97 -8.02 2.05
C ALA A 585 -19.29 -7.06 3.20
N GLY A 586 -19.11 -5.79 2.94
CA GLY A 586 -19.35 -4.76 3.93
C GLY A 586 -19.83 -3.44 3.31
N TYR A 587 -20.45 -2.63 4.14
CA TYR A 587 -20.80 -1.25 3.87
C TYR A 587 -20.10 -0.36 4.88
N PHE A 588 -19.56 0.78 4.44
CA PHE A 588 -18.87 1.74 5.27
C PHE A 588 -19.43 3.15 5.11
N TRP A 589 -19.29 3.96 6.17
CA TRP A 589 -19.56 5.40 6.20
C TRP A 589 -18.39 6.11 6.87
N LYS A 590 -17.91 7.19 6.26
CA LYS A 590 -16.87 8.07 6.78
C LYS A 590 -17.39 9.51 6.81
N TYR A 591 -17.15 10.18 7.91
CA TYR A 591 -17.46 11.60 8.11
C TYR A 591 -16.22 12.28 8.63
N THR A 592 -15.56 13.07 7.79
CA THR A 592 -14.27 13.69 8.10
C THR A 592 -14.42 15.21 8.15
N HIS A 593 -13.98 15.82 9.22
CA HIS A 593 -13.78 17.26 9.34
C HIS A 593 -12.31 17.57 9.10
N ASP A 594 -12.02 18.65 8.37
CA ASP A 594 -10.69 19.01 7.91
C ASP A 594 -10.05 17.86 7.11
N ALA A 595 -10.80 17.40 6.09
CA ALA A 595 -10.41 16.25 5.25
C ALA A 595 -9.23 16.62 4.36
N TYR A 596 -8.17 15.83 4.41
CA TYR A 596 -6.99 16.04 3.59
C TYR A 596 -7.19 15.66 2.15
N ASP A 597 -6.51 16.42 1.30
CA ASP A 597 -6.39 16.23 -0.12
C ASP A 597 -5.07 16.87 -0.60
N PHE A 598 -4.80 16.85 -1.88
CA PHE A 598 -3.61 17.43 -2.47
C PHE A 598 -3.97 18.30 -3.67
N ASP A 599 -3.20 19.34 -3.86
CA ASP A 599 -3.18 20.14 -5.08
C ASP A 599 -1.82 20.04 -5.76
N THR A 600 -1.78 20.19 -7.08
CA THR A 600 -0.57 20.05 -7.87
C THR A 600 -0.08 21.41 -8.33
N LEU A 601 1.22 21.67 -8.19
CA LEU A 601 1.82 22.90 -8.67
C LEU A 601 2.03 22.85 -10.18
N PHE A 602 1.23 23.56 -10.94
CA PHE A 602 1.22 23.56 -12.40
C PHE A 602 1.14 22.12 -12.92
N ASN A 603 1.87 21.78 -13.96
CA ASN A 603 1.98 20.40 -14.47
C ASN A 603 3.19 19.64 -13.88
N SER A 604 3.67 20.03 -12.70
CA SER A 604 4.79 19.36 -12.05
C SER A 604 4.33 18.26 -11.11
N PRO A 605 5.16 17.24 -10.78
CA PRO A 605 4.84 16.26 -9.76
C PRO A 605 5.01 16.79 -8.32
N ILE A 606 5.05 18.10 -8.13
CA ILE A 606 5.08 18.74 -6.82
C ILE A 606 3.66 18.98 -6.37
N THR A 607 3.22 18.21 -5.41
CA THR A 607 1.89 18.30 -4.81
C THR A 607 1.96 18.92 -3.42
N PHE A 608 0.89 19.60 -3.03
CA PHE A 608 0.76 20.28 -1.73
C PHE A 608 -0.42 19.69 -0.97
N PRO A 609 -0.29 19.44 0.34
CA PRO A 609 -1.43 19.08 1.14
C PRO A 609 -2.38 20.27 1.29
N ILE A 610 -3.66 19.99 1.11
CA ILE A 610 -4.78 20.89 1.33
C ILE A 610 -5.80 20.25 2.28
N GLN A 611 -6.78 21.01 2.75
CA GLN A 611 -7.89 20.52 3.56
C GLN A 611 -9.21 21.05 3.07
N TRP A 612 -10.17 20.16 2.83
CA TRP A 612 -11.57 20.48 2.67
C TRP A 612 -12.25 20.58 4.05
N ARG A 613 -13.18 21.50 4.19
CA ARG A 613 -13.93 21.69 5.46
C ARG A 613 -14.58 20.40 5.96
N LEU A 614 -15.10 19.57 5.05
CA LEU A 614 -15.81 18.34 5.38
C LEU A 614 -15.75 17.36 4.20
N SER A 615 -15.64 16.05 4.50
CA SER A 615 -15.98 15.00 3.54
C SER A 615 -17.06 14.06 4.11
N LYS A 616 -17.86 13.49 3.20
CA LYS A 616 -18.84 12.43 3.49
C LYS A 616 -18.68 11.35 2.45
N ILE A 617 -18.16 10.23 2.87
CA ILE A 617 -17.88 9.10 1.99
C ILE A 617 -18.66 7.89 2.47
N ASP A 618 -19.28 7.17 1.56
CA ASP A 618 -19.94 5.91 1.83
C ASP A 618 -19.78 4.93 0.66
N GLY A 619 -19.86 3.65 0.95
CA GLY A 619 -19.63 2.68 -0.11
C GLY A 619 -19.74 1.22 0.32
N VAL A 620 -19.60 0.35 -0.68
CA VAL A 620 -19.61 -1.11 -0.54
C VAL A 620 -18.22 -1.64 -0.90
N SER A 621 -17.72 -2.59 -0.11
CA SER A 621 -16.58 -3.40 -0.49
C SER A 621 -16.92 -4.88 -0.34
N ALA A 622 -16.53 -5.70 -1.32
CA ALA A 622 -16.78 -7.13 -1.26
C ALA A 622 -15.62 -7.93 -1.87
N ARG A 623 -15.39 -9.12 -1.34
CA ARG A 623 -14.44 -10.10 -1.87
C ARG A 623 -15.07 -11.49 -1.89
N VAL A 624 -14.89 -12.19 -2.99
CA VAL A 624 -15.22 -13.61 -3.13
C VAL A 624 -13.91 -14.36 -3.37
N THR A 625 -13.60 -15.34 -2.53
CA THR A 625 -12.38 -16.16 -2.64
C THR A 625 -12.76 -17.62 -2.82
N MET A 626 -12.20 -18.27 -3.82
CA MET A 626 -12.30 -19.71 -4.03
C MET A 626 -10.96 -20.37 -3.66
N THR A 627 -10.99 -21.23 -2.65
CA THR A 627 -9.79 -22.02 -2.27
C THR A 627 -9.42 -23.03 -3.37
N PRO A 628 -8.15 -23.45 -3.47
CA PRO A 628 -7.69 -24.32 -4.53
C PRO A 628 -8.54 -25.57 -4.71
N MET A 629 -9.00 -25.84 -5.94
CA MET A 629 -9.80 -26.99 -6.31
C MET A 629 -9.37 -27.52 -7.66
N ARG A 630 -8.84 -28.76 -7.69
CA ARG A 630 -8.36 -29.43 -8.91
C ARG A 630 -7.37 -28.58 -9.71
N GLY A 631 -6.56 -27.76 -9.03
CA GLY A 631 -5.61 -26.84 -9.63
C GLY A 631 -6.14 -25.44 -9.93
N PHE A 632 -7.43 -25.19 -9.81
CA PHE A 632 -8.01 -23.86 -9.95
C PHE A 632 -8.06 -23.13 -8.62
N SER A 633 -7.70 -21.84 -8.60
CA SER A 633 -7.98 -20.87 -7.53
C SER A 633 -8.48 -19.58 -8.16
N ALA A 634 -9.34 -18.85 -7.46
CA ALA A 634 -9.86 -17.61 -7.98
C ALA A 634 -10.23 -16.66 -6.84
N TYR A 635 -10.18 -15.37 -7.12
CA TYR A 635 -10.85 -14.35 -6.30
C TYR A 635 -11.47 -13.28 -7.19
N ALA A 636 -12.43 -12.58 -6.64
CA ALA A 636 -12.98 -11.36 -7.20
C ALA A 636 -13.16 -10.33 -6.08
N ILE A 637 -12.73 -9.10 -6.32
CA ILE A 637 -13.00 -7.95 -5.47
C ILE A 637 -13.98 -7.02 -6.17
N LEU A 638 -14.76 -6.29 -5.39
CA LEU A 638 -15.72 -5.30 -5.86
C LEU A 638 -15.70 -4.11 -4.90
N GLY A 639 -15.59 -2.91 -5.47
CA GLY A 639 -15.67 -1.64 -4.80
C GLY A 639 -16.79 -0.77 -5.39
N HIS A 640 -17.48 -0.04 -4.55
CA HIS A 640 -18.36 1.08 -4.89
C HIS A 640 -18.06 2.18 -3.89
N THR A 641 -17.75 3.36 -4.37
CA THR A 641 -17.45 4.51 -3.52
C THR A 641 -18.24 5.74 -3.98
N ARG A 642 -18.85 6.41 -3.03
CA ARG A 642 -19.49 7.70 -3.20
C ARG A 642 -18.78 8.71 -2.29
N ALA A 643 -17.88 9.52 -2.87
CA ALA A 643 -17.03 10.45 -2.15
C ALA A 643 -17.44 11.91 -2.42
N ARG A 644 -18.05 12.55 -1.41
CA ARG A 644 -18.52 13.94 -1.47
C ARG A 644 -17.68 14.82 -0.58
N PHE A 645 -17.13 15.86 -1.16
CA PHE A 645 -16.33 16.86 -0.49
C PHE A 645 -17.05 18.21 -0.46
N PHE A 646 -16.76 19.03 0.55
CA PHE A 646 -17.44 20.30 0.81
C PHE A 646 -16.40 21.38 1.09
N GLY A 647 -16.44 22.43 0.28
CA GLY A 647 -15.66 23.64 0.53
C GLY A 647 -16.05 24.39 1.82
N PRO A 648 -15.36 25.46 2.17
CA PRO A 648 -14.17 25.94 1.48
C PRO A 648 -12.93 25.07 1.76
N GLU A 649 -11.97 25.20 0.89
CA GLU A 649 -10.63 24.68 1.04
C GLU A 649 -9.77 25.53 1.98
N SER A 650 -8.73 24.96 2.55
CA SER A 650 -7.67 25.64 3.29
C SER A 650 -6.32 24.99 3.08
N GLY A 651 -5.23 25.76 3.13
CA GLY A 651 -3.90 25.34 2.72
C GLY A 651 -3.67 25.53 1.21
N GLY A 652 -2.55 25.05 0.70
CA GLY A 652 -2.23 25.07 -0.74
C GLY A 652 -1.75 26.42 -1.28
N ILE A 653 -1.53 26.49 -2.58
CA ILE A 653 -0.90 27.63 -3.26
C ILE A 653 -1.71 28.15 -4.45
N LEU A 654 -2.31 27.26 -5.21
CA LEU A 654 -3.13 27.56 -6.38
C LEU A 654 -4.53 27.02 -6.18
N PHE A 655 -5.55 27.86 -6.39
CA PHE A 655 -6.91 27.52 -6.05
C PHE A 655 -7.85 27.73 -7.22
N ASN A 656 -8.31 26.64 -7.77
CA ASN A 656 -9.49 26.57 -8.62
C ASN A 656 -10.72 26.09 -7.83
N SER A 657 -10.59 25.92 -6.52
CA SER A 657 -11.66 25.37 -5.71
C SER A 657 -12.70 26.42 -5.36
N PRO A 658 -13.97 26.04 -5.23
CA PRO A 658 -15.03 26.95 -4.84
C PRO A 658 -14.78 27.44 -3.42
N LEU A 659 -14.76 28.76 -3.24
CA LEU A 659 -14.65 29.43 -1.91
C LEU A 659 -15.91 29.26 -1.06
N ASP A 660 -16.95 28.69 -1.61
CA ASP A 660 -18.24 28.45 -0.96
C ASP A 660 -18.31 27.06 -0.28
N THR A 661 -19.45 26.74 0.25
CA THR A 661 -19.73 25.45 0.90
C THR A 661 -20.36 24.43 -0.05
N SER A 662 -20.24 24.61 -1.34
CA SER A 662 -20.79 23.71 -2.34
C SER A 662 -20.24 22.29 -2.18
N VAL A 663 -21.02 21.34 -2.58
CA VAL A 663 -20.66 19.92 -2.60
C VAL A 663 -20.18 19.55 -4.01
N PHE A 664 -19.13 18.73 -4.06
CA PHE A 664 -18.67 18.13 -5.31
C PHE A 664 -18.24 16.68 -5.08
N ARG A 665 -18.07 15.92 -6.17
CA ARG A 665 -17.46 14.58 -6.15
C ARG A 665 -15.97 14.71 -6.40
N ILE A 666 -15.19 14.05 -5.57
CA ILE A 666 -13.73 13.97 -5.76
C ILE A 666 -13.42 13.07 -6.97
N ASP A 667 -12.24 13.23 -7.58
CA ASP A 667 -11.82 12.50 -8.78
C ASP A 667 -11.88 10.97 -8.64
N HIS A 668 -11.44 10.41 -7.53
CA HIS A 668 -11.51 8.96 -7.23
C HIS A 668 -12.87 8.49 -6.65
N ASP A 669 -13.95 9.22 -6.89
CA ASP A 669 -15.33 8.75 -6.69
C ASP A 669 -15.69 7.78 -7.83
N GLU A 670 -15.91 6.53 -7.49
CA GLU A 670 -16.13 5.50 -8.49
C GLU A 670 -17.37 4.65 -8.25
N ALA A 671 -18.23 4.54 -9.27
CA ALA A 671 -19.49 3.83 -9.15
C ALA A 671 -19.32 2.30 -9.05
N LEU A 672 -18.31 1.75 -9.73
CA LEU A 672 -18.01 0.32 -9.68
C LEU A 672 -16.58 0.06 -10.14
N GLU A 673 -15.83 -0.57 -9.26
CA GLU A 673 -14.52 -1.13 -9.52
C GLU A 673 -14.56 -2.65 -9.27
N THR A 674 -13.94 -3.44 -10.13
CA THR A 674 -13.89 -4.88 -9.97
C THR A 674 -12.58 -5.44 -10.52
N THR A 675 -11.90 -6.24 -9.71
CA THR A 675 -10.78 -7.07 -10.17
C THR A 675 -11.13 -8.53 -9.91
N ALA A 676 -10.99 -9.37 -10.93
CA ALA A 676 -11.18 -10.81 -10.81
C ALA A 676 -9.96 -11.56 -11.37
N ASN A 677 -9.42 -12.47 -10.57
CA ASN A 677 -8.30 -13.32 -10.97
C ASN A 677 -8.71 -14.79 -10.96
N LEU A 678 -8.31 -15.50 -12.00
CA LEU A 678 -8.46 -16.95 -12.14
C LEU A 678 -7.08 -17.54 -12.44
N ARG A 679 -6.61 -18.43 -11.57
CA ARG A 679 -5.35 -19.15 -11.75
C ARG A 679 -5.58 -20.65 -11.86
N TYR A 680 -4.81 -21.28 -12.72
CA TYR A 680 -4.74 -22.73 -12.87
C TYR A 680 -3.30 -23.23 -12.71
N GLN A 681 -3.08 -24.12 -11.74
CA GLN A 681 -1.83 -24.83 -11.54
C GLN A 681 -2.15 -26.24 -11.01
N LYS A 682 -1.95 -27.26 -11.83
CA LYS A 682 -2.32 -28.65 -11.46
C LYS A 682 -1.32 -29.28 -10.49
N LYS A 683 -0.02 -29.01 -10.67
CA LYS A 683 1.07 -29.57 -9.87
C LYS A 683 1.88 -28.42 -9.23
N LYS A 684 2.24 -28.57 -7.96
CA LYS A 684 3.22 -27.68 -7.32
C LYS A 684 4.49 -27.68 -8.15
N ASN A 685 5.07 -26.52 -8.39
CA ASN A 685 6.25 -26.31 -9.25
C ASN A 685 6.07 -26.68 -10.73
N GLY A 686 4.87 -26.92 -11.20
CA GLY A 686 4.56 -27.21 -12.60
C GLY A 686 4.08 -25.98 -13.39
N PRO A 687 3.64 -26.20 -14.64
CA PRO A 687 3.10 -25.12 -15.46
C PRO A 687 1.82 -24.54 -14.84
N TRP A 688 1.65 -23.23 -15.00
CA TRP A 688 0.50 -22.50 -14.53
C TRP A 688 0.09 -21.40 -15.51
N ALA A 689 -1.13 -20.94 -15.35
CA ALA A 689 -1.68 -19.78 -16.06
C ALA A 689 -2.54 -18.96 -15.12
N SER A 690 -2.52 -17.65 -15.28
CA SER A 690 -3.32 -16.68 -14.55
C SER A 690 -3.97 -15.71 -15.52
N LEU A 691 -5.25 -15.42 -15.31
CA LEU A 691 -6.02 -14.40 -16.02
C LEU A 691 -6.55 -13.40 -14.99
N THR A 692 -6.29 -12.13 -15.21
CA THR A 692 -6.88 -11.04 -14.41
C THR A 692 -7.75 -10.19 -15.32
N TRP A 693 -8.97 -9.93 -14.89
CA TRP A 693 -9.88 -8.98 -15.47
C TRP A 693 -10.05 -7.81 -14.52
N ARG A 694 -9.82 -6.60 -15.03
CA ARG A 694 -10.03 -5.34 -14.30
C ARG A 694 -11.11 -4.53 -15.02
N TYR A 695 -12.15 -4.19 -14.30
CA TYR A 695 -13.19 -3.27 -14.75
C TYR A 695 -13.28 -2.09 -13.82
N ASP A 696 -13.40 -0.93 -14.41
CA ASP A 696 -13.51 0.34 -13.76
C ASP A 696 -14.58 1.16 -14.48
N SER A 697 -15.54 1.70 -13.75
CA SER A 697 -16.66 2.45 -14.29
C SER A 697 -16.30 3.90 -14.66
N GLY A 698 -15.08 4.33 -14.32
CA GLY A 698 -14.54 5.66 -14.58
C GLY A 698 -14.64 6.60 -13.38
N GLU A 699 -13.51 7.19 -13.06
CA GLU A 699 -13.35 8.24 -12.06
C GLU A 699 -13.97 9.56 -12.53
N VAL A 700 -14.13 10.52 -11.63
CA VAL A 700 -14.63 11.85 -11.99
C VAL A 700 -13.52 12.60 -12.72
N ALA A 701 -13.82 13.11 -13.91
CA ALA A 701 -12.90 13.94 -14.68
C ALA A 701 -12.88 15.38 -14.12
N GLY A 702 -11.65 15.93 -14.00
CA GLY A 702 -11.45 17.32 -13.59
C GLY A 702 -11.70 18.31 -14.73
N ALA A 703 -11.88 19.55 -14.39
CA ALA A 703 -11.85 20.73 -15.26
C ALA A 703 -12.76 20.77 -16.51
N ILE A 704 -13.64 19.79 -16.72
CA ILE A 704 -14.65 19.82 -17.79
C ILE A 704 -16.05 19.55 -17.25
N PRO A 705 -16.58 20.40 -16.38
CA PRO A 705 -17.89 20.19 -15.79
C PRO A 705 -19.04 20.31 -16.83
N THR A 706 -18.82 21.01 -17.96
CA THR A 706 -19.83 21.22 -18.98
C THR A 706 -19.31 20.95 -20.40
N LEU A 707 -20.23 20.73 -21.33
CA LEU A 707 -19.88 20.61 -22.75
C LEU A 707 -19.26 21.91 -23.32
N ALA A 708 -19.61 23.07 -22.73
CA ALA A 708 -19.03 24.35 -23.13
C ALA A 708 -17.53 24.40 -22.78
N ASP A 709 -17.15 23.90 -21.59
CA ASP A 709 -15.74 23.82 -21.18
C ASP A 709 -14.97 22.84 -22.07
N ALA A 710 -15.57 21.72 -22.46
CA ALA A 710 -14.95 20.79 -23.41
C ALA A 710 -14.67 21.43 -24.78
N PHE A 711 -15.52 22.32 -25.27
CA PHE A 711 -15.26 23.10 -26.48
C PHE A 711 -14.19 24.17 -26.30
N ALA A 712 -13.91 24.58 -25.08
CA ALA A 712 -12.87 25.56 -24.78
C ALA A 712 -11.47 24.93 -24.62
N LEU A 713 -11.36 23.59 -24.55
CA LEU A 713 -10.07 22.88 -24.50
C LEU A 713 -9.26 23.16 -25.78
N THR A 714 -7.95 23.11 -25.64
CA THR A 714 -7.00 23.21 -26.77
C THR A 714 -7.13 22.01 -27.71
N GLY A 715 -6.59 22.09 -28.91
CA GLY A 715 -6.69 21.00 -29.89
C GLY A 715 -5.96 19.74 -29.47
N ASP A 716 -4.86 19.87 -28.72
CA ASP A 716 -4.11 18.76 -28.13
C ASP A 716 -4.87 18.11 -26.95
N GLU A 717 -5.42 18.89 -26.04
CA GLU A 717 -6.27 18.36 -24.96
C GLU A 717 -7.50 17.64 -25.51
N GLN A 718 -8.17 18.20 -26.51
CA GLN A 718 -9.29 17.55 -27.17
C GLN A 718 -8.88 16.25 -27.88
N ALA A 719 -7.72 16.25 -28.55
CA ALA A 719 -7.20 15.08 -29.23
C ALA A 719 -6.81 13.98 -28.23
N SER A 720 -6.20 14.33 -27.09
CA SER A 720 -5.78 13.37 -26.05
C SER A 720 -6.96 12.61 -25.45
N ILE A 721 -8.13 13.24 -25.28
CA ILE A 721 -9.36 12.57 -24.82
C ILE A 721 -10.16 11.92 -25.95
N GLY A 722 -9.73 12.04 -27.21
CA GLY A 722 -10.49 11.57 -28.36
C GLY A 722 -11.80 12.36 -28.58
N PHE A 723 -11.83 13.67 -28.31
CA PHE A 723 -13.02 14.48 -28.45
C PHE A 723 -13.50 14.50 -29.91
N HIS A 724 -14.78 14.28 -30.13
CA HIS A 724 -15.34 14.17 -31.49
C HIS A 724 -16.77 14.67 -31.58
N CYS A 725 -17.14 15.09 -32.78
CA CYS A 725 -18.50 15.42 -33.14
C CYS A 725 -18.99 14.53 -34.29
N GLY A 726 -19.83 13.57 -34.01
CA GLY A 726 -20.21 12.54 -34.98
C GLY A 726 -18.98 11.71 -35.40
N ALA A 727 -18.62 11.73 -36.67
CA ALA A 727 -17.43 11.00 -37.17
C ALA A 727 -16.15 11.87 -37.22
N THR A 728 -16.20 13.15 -36.85
CA THR A 728 -15.06 14.07 -36.91
C THR A 728 -14.40 14.17 -35.56
N PHE A 729 -13.12 13.76 -35.49
CA PHE A 729 -12.28 13.88 -34.30
C PHE A 729 -11.53 15.18 -34.26
N ALA A 730 -11.36 15.74 -33.06
CA ALA A 730 -10.43 16.84 -32.84
C ALA A 730 -8.99 16.38 -33.10
N THR A 731 -8.16 17.30 -33.54
CA THR A 731 -6.71 17.11 -33.75
C THR A 731 -5.94 18.26 -33.11
N LEU A 732 -4.62 18.09 -32.90
CA LEU A 732 -3.72 19.15 -32.40
C LEU A 732 -3.91 20.50 -33.09
N SER A 733 -4.14 20.49 -34.39
CA SER A 733 -4.28 21.71 -35.20
C SER A 733 -5.73 22.11 -35.51
N THR A 734 -6.70 21.26 -35.23
CA THR A 734 -8.12 21.49 -35.57
C THR A 734 -9.01 21.13 -34.38
N PRO A 735 -9.09 22.02 -33.40
CA PRO A 735 -10.02 21.82 -32.28
C PRO A 735 -11.47 21.91 -32.74
N ILE A 736 -12.36 21.21 -32.08
CA ILE A 736 -13.82 21.29 -32.26
C ILE A 736 -14.34 22.39 -31.34
N THR A 737 -14.73 23.52 -31.89
CA THR A 737 -15.24 24.67 -31.12
C THR A 737 -16.77 24.72 -31.01
N SER A 738 -17.47 23.90 -31.78
CA SER A 738 -18.92 23.77 -31.74
C SER A 738 -19.38 22.42 -32.33
N CYS A 739 -20.46 21.86 -31.82
CA CYS A 739 -21.09 20.66 -32.38
C CYS A 739 -22.59 20.87 -32.49
N PRO A 740 -23.20 20.70 -33.68
CA PRO A 740 -24.64 20.85 -33.88
C PRO A 740 -25.50 19.90 -33.07
N ASN A 741 -24.96 18.73 -32.76
CA ASN A 741 -25.62 17.75 -31.89
C ASN A 741 -25.02 17.88 -30.48
N ALA A 742 -25.79 18.42 -29.56
CA ALA A 742 -25.42 18.61 -28.14
C ALA A 742 -25.08 17.30 -27.36
N THR A 743 -24.85 16.19 -28.07
CA THR A 743 -24.51 14.89 -27.53
C THR A 743 -23.07 14.48 -27.85
N ALA A 744 -22.21 15.37 -28.34
CA ALA A 744 -20.79 15.06 -28.55
C ALA A 744 -20.15 14.74 -27.21
N ALA A 745 -19.45 13.60 -27.17
CA ALA A 745 -18.71 13.12 -26.03
C ALA A 745 -17.34 12.65 -26.49
N ALA A 746 -16.35 12.73 -25.62
CA ALA A 746 -15.03 12.18 -25.87
C ALA A 746 -15.04 10.66 -25.79
N ASN A 747 -14.13 9.98 -26.49
CA ASN A 747 -13.95 8.54 -26.40
C ASN A 747 -13.43 8.08 -25.02
N LEU A 748 -12.62 8.94 -24.38
CA LEU A 748 -11.93 8.62 -23.13
C LEU A 748 -12.59 9.30 -21.92
N VAL A 749 -13.43 10.32 -22.15
CA VAL A 749 -14.16 11.06 -21.12
C VAL A 749 -15.63 11.14 -21.50
N ILE A 750 -16.51 10.81 -20.57
CA ILE A 750 -17.96 10.95 -20.72
C ILE A 750 -18.37 12.31 -20.19
N ILE A 751 -18.69 13.22 -21.09
CA ILE A 751 -19.17 14.56 -20.75
C ILE A 751 -20.69 14.50 -20.60
N PRO A 752 -21.28 15.02 -19.52
CA PRO A 752 -22.71 15.07 -19.35
C PRO A 752 -23.40 15.79 -20.50
N ARG A 753 -24.60 15.37 -20.83
CA ARG A 753 -25.43 16.07 -21.81
C ARG A 753 -25.72 17.50 -21.32
N ALA A 754 -25.60 18.47 -22.20
CA ALA A 754 -25.86 19.87 -21.88
C ALA A 754 -27.21 20.09 -21.15
N GLY A 755 -27.17 20.79 -20.04
CA GLY A 755 -28.31 21.04 -19.15
C GLY A 755 -28.64 19.91 -18.17
N THR A 756 -27.79 18.87 -18.10
CA THR A 756 -27.90 17.78 -17.09
C THR A 756 -26.67 17.71 -16.18
N GLU A 757 -25.72 18.62 -16.37
CA GLU A 757 -24.48 18.70 -15.60
C GLU A 757 -24.81 19.01 -14.13
N ASN A 758 -24.18 18.24 -13.23
CA ASN A 758 -24.30 18.45 -11.80
C ASN A 758 -23.14 17.76 -11.09
N ASP A 759 -22.28 18.54 -10.43
CA ASP A 759 -21.06 18.07 -9.79
C ASP A 759 -21.32 17.05 -8.67
N ASP A 760 -22.48 17.11 -8.01
CA ASP A 760 -22.82 16.12 -6.96
C ASP A 760 -23.55 14.87 -7.52
N THR A 761 -24.33 14.97 -8.57
CA THR A 761 -25.18 13.87 -9.05
C THR A 761 -24.82 13.33 -10.42
N ASN A 762 -24.23 14.13 -11.27
CA ASN A 762 -23.91 13.78 -12.66
C ASN A 762 -22.62 14.46 -13.13
N PRO A 763 -21.47 14.24 -12.46
CA PRO A 763 -20.20 14.81 -12.90
C PRO A 763 -19.73 14.15 -14.20
N PRO A 764 -18.88 14.83 -14.98
CA PRO A 764 -18.15 14.20 -16.08
C PRO A 764 -17.27 13.09 -15.52
N ARG A 765 -17.08 12.02 -16.28
CA ARG A 765 -16.29 10.86 -15.86
C ARG A 765 -15.37 10.37 -16.96
N VAL A 766 -14.25 9.84 -16.56
CA VAL A 766 -13.42 9.00 -17.43
C VAL A 766 -14.29 7.84 -17.97
N ALA A 767 -14.09 7.50 -19.24
CA ALA A 767 -14.86 6.41 -19.85
C ALA A 767 -14.52 5.06 -19.18
N PRO A 768 -15.51 4.16 -19.03
CA PRO A 768 -15.26 2.86 -18.42
C PRO A 768 -14.16 2.08 -19.14
N ARG A 769 -13.29 1.46 -18.37
CA ARG A 769 -12.19 0.62 -18.89
C ARG A 769 -12.39 -0.84 -18.55
N ASN A 770 -12.06 -1.71 -19.52
CA ASN A 770 -12.01 -3.15 -19.37
C ASN A 770 -10.61 -3.61 -19.77
N LEU A 771 -9.84 -4.08 -18.82
CA LEU A 771 -8.48 -4.55 -19.05
C LEU A 771 -8.39 -6.04 -18.75
N PHE A 772 -7.67 -6.76 -19.61
CA PHE A 772 -7.39 -8.17 -19.45
C PHE A 772 -5.88 -8.37 -19.43
N ASP A 773 -5.40 -9.03 -18.38
CA ASP A 773 -4.00 -9.32 -18.17
C ASP A 773 -3.82 -10.84 -18.04
N VAL A 774 -2.78 -11.37 -18.65
CA VAL A 774 -2.49 -12.80 -18.69
C VAL A 774 -1.05 -13.04 -18.28
N ALA A 775 -0.85 -14.00 -17.39
CA ALA A 775 0.47 -14.54 -17.11
C ALA A 775 0.46 -16.07 -17.28
N ILE A 776 1.51 -16.59 -17.88
CA ILE A 776 1.75 -18.02 -17.99
C ILE A 776 3.17 -18.31 -17.56
N GLY A 777 3.38 -19.42 -16.87
CA GLY A 777 4.70 -19.74 -16.38
C GLY A 777 4.90 -21.21 -16.05
N HIS A 778 6.12 -21.53 -15.69
CA HIS A 778 6.53 -22.82 -15.16
C HIS A 778 7.54 -22.61 -14.05
N ASP A 779 7.27 -23.17 -12.88
CA ASP A 779 8.08 -22.88 -11.67
C ASP A 779 9.32 -23.82 -11.56
N ASP A 780 9.42 -24.85 -12.40
CA ASP A 780 10.58 -25.76 -12.42
C ASP A 780 10.71 -26.49 -13.75
N ILE A 781 11.31 -25.85 -14.76
CA ILE A 781 11.41 -26.36 -16.13
C ILE A 781 12.25 -27.65 -16.21
N PHE A 782 13.32 -27.72 -15.41
CA PHE A 782 14.30 -28.84 -15.49
C PHE A 782 14.12 -29.88 -14.40
N HIS A 783 13.08 -29.76 -13.56
CA HIS A 783 12.77 -30.65 -12.44
C HIS A 783 13.95 -30.89 -11.49
N GLY A 784 14.61 -29.82 -11.11
CA GLY A 784 15.75 -29.81 -10.21
C GLY A 784 15.41 -30.26 -8.80
N GLU A 785 16.29 -30.98 -8.12
CA GLU A 785 16.10 -31.38 -6.71
C GLU A 785 16.39 -30.23 -5.73
N ARG A 786 17.26 -29.29 -6.10
CA ARG A 786 17.72 -28.18 -5.23
C ARG A 786 17.55 -26.82 -5.86
N VAL A 787 17.73 -26.73 -7.16
CA VAL A 787 17.63 -25.49 -7.91
C VAL A 787 16.51 -25.66 -8.92
N HIS A 788 15.54 -24.75 -8.82
CA HIS A 788 14.38 -24.72 -9.69
C HIS A 788 14.53 -23.54 -10.66
N TYR A 789 14.43 -23.80 -11.94
CA TYR A 789 14.47 -22.75 -12.97
C TYR A 789 13.06 -22.42 -13.39
N ARG A 790 12.67 -21.17 -13.20
CA ARG A 790 11.35 -20.66 -13.56
C ARG A 790 11.39 -19.78 -14.80
N VAL A 791 10.30 -19.78 -15.53
CA VAL A 791 10.04 -18.84 -16.62
C VAL A 791 8.61 -18.34 -16.50
N GLN A 792 8.40 -17.08 -16.75
CA GLN A 792 7.09 -16.45 -16.79
C GLN A 792 7.02 -15.52 -18.00
N LEU A 793 5.90 -15.54 -18.70
CA LEU A 793 5.51 -14.55 -19.68
C LEU A 793 4.26 -13.84 -19.16
N THR A 794 4.35 -12.54 -19.03
CA THR A 794 3.24 -11.67 -18.65
C THR A 794 2.85 -10.80 -19.83
N ALA A 795 1.55 -10.63 -20.05
CA ALA A 795 0.98 -9.71 -21.01
C ALA A 795 -0.11 -8.91 -20.31
N VAL A 796 0.06 -7.61 -20.19
CA VAL A 796 -0.94 -6.70 -19.63
C VAL A 796 -1.67 -5.95 -20.73
N ASN A 797 -2.92 -5.55 -20.45
CA ASN A 797 -3.80 -4.90 -21.43
C ASN A 797 -3.79 -5.65 -22.77
N VAL A 798 -4.05 -6.97 -22.75
CA VAL A 798 -3.94 -7.87 -23.92
C VAL A 798 -4.78 -7.38 -25.10
N THR A 799 -5.91 -6.76 -24.82
CA THR A 799 -6.82 -6.20 -25.82
C THR A 799 -6.33 -4.89 -26.41
N ASN A 800 -5.28 -4.30 -25.84
CA ASN A 800 -4.68 -3.01 -26.25
C ASN A 800 -5.70 -1.87 -26.25
N VAL A 801 -6.51 -1.79 -25.20
CA VAL A 801 -7.48 -0.71 -25.02
C VAL A 801 -6.72 0.58 -24.72
N VAL A 802 -7.09 1.66 -25.41
CA VAL A 802 -6.64 3.02 -25.07
C VAL A 802 -7.61 3.56 -24.02
N ALA A 803 -7.09 3.87 -22.85
CA ALA A 803 -7.87 4.37 -21.71
C ALA A 803 -7.01 5.32 -20.87
N VAL A 804 -7.65 6.12 -20.05
CA VAL A 804 -7.00 6.98 -19.07
C VAL A 804 -7.37 6.55 -17.65
N TYR A 805 -6.48 6.77 -16.70
CA TYR A 805 -6.79 6.74 -15.27
C TYR A 805 -7.57 8.00 -14.90
N ASN A 806 -6.95 9.15 -15.13
CA ASN A 806 -7.47 10.46 -14.82
C ASN A 806 -7.48 11.34 -16.07
N PHE A 807 -8.33 12.36 -16.07
CA PHE A 807 -8.33 13.41 -17.05
C PHE A 807 -8.47 14.78 -16.36
N LEU A 808 -7.46 15.63 -16.51
CA LEU A 808 -7.37 16.96 -15.89
C LEU A 808 -7.71 16.95 -14.40
N SER A 809 -7.35 15.86 -13.70
CA SER A 809 -7.51 15.76 -12.26
C SER A 809 -6.71 16.84 -11.55
N THR A 810 -7.26 17.46 -10.53
CA THR A 810 -6.59 18.50 -9.73
C THR A 810 -5.33 17.94 -9.06
N PHE A 811 -5.36 16.66 -8.68
CA PHE A 811 -4.25 16.00 -8.00
C PHE A 811 -3.13 15.55 -8.96
N SER A 812 -3.49 14.98 -10.11
CA SER A 812 -2.52 14.30 -10.96
C SER A 812 -2.52 14.74 -12.41
N GLY A 813 -3.51 15.50 -12.87
CA GLY A 813 -3.64 15.90 -14.27
C GLY A 813 -4.24 14.78 -15.14
N THR A 814 -3.65 14.55 -16.33
CA THR A 814 -4.09 13.51 -17.28
C THR A 814 -3.06 12.40 -17.32
N HIS A 815 -3.51 11.14 -17.21
CA HIS A 815 -2.66 9.95 -17.22
C HIS A 815 -3.28 8.82 -18.03
N PHE A 816 -2.52 8.29 -19.00
CA PHE A 816 -2.93 7.17 -19.82
C PHE A 816 -2.53 5.83 -19.21
N VAL A 817 -3.45 4.89 -19.23
CA VAL A 817 -3.19 3.49 -18.91
C VAL A 817 -2.13 2.94 -19.89
N SER A 818 -1.25 2.07 -19.41
CA SER A 818 -0.24 1.44 -20.24
C SER A 818 -0.89 0.70 -21.42
N PRO A 819 -0.41 0.91 -22.64
CA PRO A 819 -0.80 0.09 -23.77
C PRO A 819 -0.36 -1.36 -23.55
N ARG A 820 -0.79 -2.28 -24.43
CA ARG A 820 -0.39 -3.68 -24.31
C ARG A 820 1.13 -3.82 -24.19
N ALA A 821 1.56 -4.43 -23.09
CA ALA A 821 2.95 -4.67 -22.78
C ALA A 821 3.21 -6.14 -22.46
N TYR A 822 4.43 -6.58 -22.75
CA TYR A 822 4.90 -7.93 -22.51
C TYR A 822 6.13 -7.89 -21.62
N THR A 823 6.23 -8.84 -20.69
CA THR A 823 7.44 -9.06 -19.88
C THR A 823 7.75 -10.56 -19.85
N VAL A 824 9.00 -10.89 -20.05
CA VAL A 824 9.55 -12.24 -19.84
C VAL A 824 10.42 -12.19 -18.61
N GLU A 825 10.11 -13.03 -17.63
CA GLU A 825 10.93 -13.27 -16.46
C GLU A 825 11.61 -14.63 -16.58
N ILE A 826 12.90 -14.69 -16.28
CA ILE A 826 13.67 -15.91 -16.12
C ILE A 826 14.27 -15.90 -14.71
N GLY A 827 14.05 -16.96 -13.96
CA GLY A 827 14.47 -17.04 -12.56
C GLY A 827 15.10 -18.38 -12.20
N MET A 828 15.86 -18.32 -11.12
CA MET A 828 16.45 -19.46 -10.43
C MET A 828 16.11 -19.34 -8.94
N VAL A 829 15.59 -20.41 -8.34
CA VAL A 829 15.23 -20.50 -6.92
C VAL A 829 15.90 -21.72 -6.31
N TRP A 830 16.46 -21.62 -5.11
CA TRP A 830 17.12 -22.72 -4.41
C TRP A 830 16.83 -22.82 -2.92
#